data_77d061ba4af4d3e9fec3fa1cae30ddb9
#
_entry.id   77d061ba4af4d3e9fec3fa1cae30ddb9
#
_cell.length_a   1.000
_cell.length_b   1.000
_cell.length_c   1.000
_cell.angle_alpha   90.00
_cell.angle_beta   90.00
_cell.angle_gamma   90.00
#
_symmetry.space_group_name_H-M   'P 1'
#
loop_
_entity.id
_entity.type
_entity.pdbx_description
1 polymer ?
#
loop_
_entity_poly.entity_id
_entity_poly.type
_entity_poly.pdbx_seq_one_letter_code
_entity_poly.pdbx_strand_id
1 'polypeptide(L)'
;MSKDIIETLAGVDKDDLIFSLDIGTRTIVGIVGYMEKDKFKVAAAEVIEHKSRAMLNGQIHDIEKVAEVAGEVKGKLEKKLGIKLEKVAIAAAGRVLKTCEIKVEREIDPGVLIDRDIIYGLEMEGIQKAQAILDKDEASVGQTKYYCVGYSVINYYLNGYVISNLLDHRGNTIAAHILATFLPHIVVDSLYTVMNKIGLEVINLTLEPIAAINVAIPPELRLLNLALVDIGAGTSDIALTRDGSVVAYAMVPLAGDALTEKIAKEYLLDFNTAEDIKTSLSKNPPDSISFKDIMGKKHVVKKEDILEAIKPSIQNLATVISQKIMELNQKATNAVFLIGGGSQIPGLSQMIAEMLNINDDRIALRSRDNINNIKFGGKKLSGPEAITPIGIAVTAIKQRGHDFLSVMFNGKRIRLFNSKKLTVLDLLAFVGFDPNSLIGRSGKSIRFTINGEEKFIKGELGQAARIIVNGETASLDTFLNSQDEITVEPAIHGRNAEAKLSDYVNVTPKIGLKFNGMLIYAGTQIYVNGNETEDYINISDGDSILVRDITCINDLLEMYGFDPEESRIVVNGNEENESYNLMEGDEVQVELRTDERLDFNVLNNSMNTINDPIINTDDKVFHITVNGKNTIIKGNKHQYIFLDVFNHIDFDLSKGKGNAVFKLNGEKAAFTDEIKPGDAIEISFEPS
;
A
#
# COMPACT_ATOMS: atom_id res chain seq x y z
N MET A 1 10.03 44.24 -16.98
CA MET A 1 10.29 43.30 -18.09
C MET A 1 11.30 43.91 -19.03
N SER A 2 12.38 43.22 -19.39
CA SER A 2 13.25 43.65 -20.47
C SER A 2 12.52 43.45 -21.80
N LYS A 3 12.79 44.34 -22.80
CA LYS A 3 12.17 44.25 -24.14
C LYS A 3 12.30 42.87 -24.75
N ASP A 4 13.45 42.22 -24.54
CA ASP A 4 13.78 40.88 -25.06
C ASP A 4 12.86 39.75 -24.47
N ILE A 5 12.39 39.89 -23.21
CA ILE A 5 11.51 38.90 -22.58
C ILE A 5 10.08 39.06 -23.10
N ILE A 6 9.62 40.27 -23.32
CA ILE A 6 8.29 40.56 -23.89
C ILE A 6 8.19 39.96 -25.31
N GLU A 7 9.23 40.18 -26.13
CA GLU A 7 9.31 39.60 -27.47
C GLU A 7 9.41 38.07 -27.44
N THR A 8 10.09 37.50 -26.43
CA THR A 8 10.27 36.05 -26.28
C THR A 8 8.97 35.32 -25.88
N LEU A 9 8.09 35.99 -25.10
CA LEU A 9 6.82 35.40 -24.63
C LEU A 9 5.60 35.85 -25.48
N ALA A 10 5.80 36.68 -26.48
CA ALA A 10 4.71 37.12 -27.35
C ALA A 10 4.13 35.92 -28.12
N GLY A 11 2.88 35.55 -27.77
CA GLY A 11 2.17 34.42 -28.41
C GLY A 11 2.37 33.05 -27.76
N VAL A 12 3.05 32.95 -26.61
CA VAL A 12 3.19 31.73 -25.85
C VAL A 12 2.06 31.67 -24.80
N ASP A 13 1.30 30.58 -24.80
CA ASP A 13 0.30 30.34 -23.76
C ASP A 13 0.99 30.13 -22.40
N LYS A 14 0.36 30.62 -21.31
CA LYS A 14 0.88 30.37 -19.96
C LYS A 14 0.94 28.90 -19.61
N ASP A 15 0.02 28.13 -20.14
CA ASP A 15 -0.04 26.69 -19.91
C ASP A 15 1.07 25.92 -20.63
N ASP A 16 1.71 26.52 -21.64
CA ASP A 16 2.88 25.95 -22.31
C ASP A 16 4.20 26.22 -21.60
N LEU A 17 4.19 27.14 -20.63
CA LEU A 17 5.37 27.42 -19.83
C LEU A 17 5.62 26.30 -18.82
N ILE A 18 6.89 25.91 -18.73
CA ILE A 18 7.37 24.99 -17.68
C ILE A 18 8.33 25.76 -16.78
N PHE A 19 8.04 25.71 -15.48
CA PHE A 19 8.98 26.11 -14.45
C PHE A 19 9.65 24.87 -13.86
N SER A 20 10.98 24.81 -13.94
CA SER A 20 11.79 23.80 -13.25
C SER A 20 12.62 24.41 -12.14
N LEU A 21 12.76 23.68 -11.04
CA LEU A 21 13.57 24.07 -9.90
C LEU A 21 14.52 22.92 -9.54
N ASP A 22 15.79 23.18 -9.66
CA ASP A 22 16.86 22.29 -9.25
C ASP A 22 17.35 22.72 -7.86
N ILE A 23 17.21 21.84 -6.87
CA ILE A 23 17.52 22.11 -5.46
C ILE A 23 18.82 21.40 -5.11
N GLY A 24 19.92 21.98 -5.53
CA GLY A 24 21.26 21.45 -5.27
C GLY A 24 21.76 21.76 -3.85
N THR A 25 22.81 21.07 -3.45
CA THR A 25 23.43 21.22 -2.12
C THR A 25 23.96 22.66 -1.87
N ARG A 26 24.48 23.32 -2.92
CA ARG A 26 25.02 24.67 -2.82
C ARG A 26 24.09 25.74 -3.35
N THR A 27 23.44 25.49 -4.47
CA THR A 27 22.63 26.47 -5.21
C THR A 27 21.26 25.93 -5.52
N ILE A 28 20.29 26.84 -5.59
CA ILE A 28 18.99 26.56 -6.19
C ILE A 28 18.94 27.24 -7.53
N VAL A 29 18.63 26.49 -8.58
CA VAL A 29 18.53 26.98 -9.95
C VAL A 29 17.09 26.87 -10.43
N GLY A 30 16.49 28.00 -10.79
CA GLY A 30 15.17 28.06 -11.39
C GLY A 30 15.24 28.41 -12.88
N ILE A 31 14.50 27.68 -13.70
CA ILE A 31 14.38 27.92 -15.14
C ILE A 31 12.91 27.96 -15.53
N VAL A 32 12.51 28.96 -16.30
CA VAL A 32 11.21 28.99 -16.98
C VAL A 32 11.45 28.97 -18.49
N GLY A 33 10.78 28.05 -19.18
CA GLY A 33 10.91 27.87 -20.62
C GLY A 33 9.73 27.18 -21.25
N TYR A 34 9.77 26.98 -22.55
CA TYR A 34 8.73 26.31 -23.34
C TYR A 34 9.32 25.63 -24.58
N MET A 35 8.54 24.76 -25.21
CA MET A 35 8.93 24.16 -26.50
C MET A 35 8.55 25.08 -27.65
N GLU A 36 9.52 25.39 -28.50
CA GLU A 36 9.30 26.04 -29.78
C GLU A 36 9.69 25.08 -30.90
N LYS A 37 8.71 24.44 -31.53
CA LYS A 37 8.92 23.29 -32.41
C LYS A 37 9.66 22.16 -31.64
N ASP A 38 10.82 21.74 -32.10
CA ASP A 38 11.63 20.70 -31.46
C ASP A 38 12.73 21.22 -30.53
N LYS A 39 12.70 22.52 -30.19
CA LYS A 39 13.74 23.16 -29.35
C LYS A 39 13.15 23.70 -28.07
N PHE A 40 13.77 23.39 -26.95
CA PHE A 40 13.44 24.02 -25.67
C PHE A 40 14.04 25.42 -25.60
N LYS A 41 13.19 26.41 -25.37
CA LYS A 41 13.57 27.82 -25.27
C LYS A 41 13.47 28.28 -23.82
N VAL A 42 14.58 28.69 -23.25
CA VAL A 42 14.65 29.23 -21.90
C VAL A 42 14.27 30.73 -21.96
N ALA A 43 13.17 31.08 -21.33
CA ALA A 43 12.67 32.47 -21.25
C ALA A 43 13.36 33.22 -20.10
N ALA A 44 13.55 32.59 -18.94
CA ALA A 44 14.23 33.16 -17.79
C ALA A 44 14.93 32.13 -16.96
N ALA A 45 16.01 32.49 -16.31
CA ALA A 45 16.73 31.67 -15.34
C ALA A 45 17.22 32.51 -14.16
N GLU A 46 17.27 31.90 -12.98
CA GLU A 46 17.85 32.46 -11.76
C GLU A 46 18.64 31.39 -11.03
N VAL A 47 19.76 31.82 -10.42
CA VAL A 47 20.63 31.01 -9.57
C VAL A 47 20.85 31.73 -8.27
N ILE A 48 20.58 31.09 -7.15
CA ILE A 48 20.81 31.65 -5.82
C ILE A 48 21.53 30.61 -4.95
N GLU A 49 22.58 31.04 -4.28
CA GLU A 49 23.33 30.20 -3.35
C GLU A 49 22.62 30.16 -1.99
N HIS A 50 22.72 29.02 -1.31
CA HIS A 50 22.29 28.89 0.08
C HIS A 50 23.16 29.79 0.98
N LYS A 51 22.52 30.59 1.84
CA LYS A 51 23.20 31.46 2.79
C LYS A 51 23.89 30.69 3.90
N SER A 52 23.48 29.45 4.14
CA SER A 52 24.02 28.54 5.14
C SER A 52 23.86 27.10 4.65
N ARG A 53 24.57 26.17 5.30
CA ARG A 53 24.53 24.73 4.96
C ARG A 53 23.16 24.12 5.30
N ALA A 54 22.14 24.39 4.48
CA ALA A 54 20.76 23.91 4.63
C ALA A 54 20.54 22.51 4.03
N MET A 55 21.47 22.07 3.18
CA MET A 55 21.49 20.76 2.57
C MET A 55 22.80 20.04 2.85
N LEU A 56 22.75 18.71 2.98
CA LEU A 56 23.92 17.85 3.18
C LEU A 56 23.80 16.64 2.26
N ASN A 57 24.82 16.42 1.43
CA ASN A 57 24.90 15.28 0.50
C ASN A 57 23.60 15.07 -0.31
N GLY A 58 23.05 16.12 -0.89
CA GLY A 58 21.85 16.09 -1.72
C GLY A 58 20.51 15.94 -0.94
N GLN A 59 20.52 16.00 0.40
CA GLN A 59 19.31 15.94 1.21
C GLN A 59 19.04 17.25 1.93
N ILE A 60 17.75 17.60 2.05
CA ILE A 60 17.29 18.76 2.78
C ILE A 60 17.41 18.48 4.28
N HIS A 61 18.21 19.29 4.97
CA HIS A 61 18.40 19.23 6.41
C HIS A 61 17.59 20.30 7.16
N ASP A 62 17.40 21.47 6.51
CA ASP A 62 16.64 22.59 7.05
C ASP A 62 15.63 23.07 6.01
N ILE A 63 14.39 22.61 6.18
CA ILE A 63 13.29 22.88 5.24
C ILE A 63 13.02 24.38 5.14
N GLU A 64 13.08 25.13 6.25
CA GLU A 64 12.78 26.57 6.27
C GLU A 64 13.79 27.34 5.44
N LYS A 65 15.08 27.08 5.63
CA LYS A 65 16.14 27.77 4.89
C LYS A 65 16.14 27.44 3.42
N VAL A 66 15.84 26.20 3.05
CA VAL A 66 15.70 25.81 1.62
C VAL A 66 14.47 26.49 1.02
N ALA A 67 13.35 26.54 1.73
CA ALA A 67 12.14 27.23 1.28
C ALA A 67 12.35 28.74 1.09
N GLU A 68 13.12 29.39 1.99
CA GLU A 68 13.48 30.81 1.83
C GLU A 68 14.22 31.08 0.51
N VAL A 69 15.25 30.28 0.21
CA VAL A 69 16.05 30.45 -1.01
C VAL A 69 15.24 30.09 -2.27
N ALA A 70 14.46 29.00 -2.22
CA ALA A 70 13.58 28.61 -3.32
C ALA A 70 12.50 29.66 -3.61
N GLY A 71 11.92 30.23 -2.54
CA GLY A 71 10.97 31.36 -2.64
C GLY A 71 11.59 32.62 -3.25
N GLU A 72 12.86 32.91 -2.93
CA GLU A 72 13.61 34.02 -3.51
C GLU A 72 13.85 33.80 -5.03
N VAL A 73 14.21 32.57 -5.44
CA VAL A 73 14.33 32.18 -6.86
C VAL A 73 13.01 32.42 -7.60
N LYS A 74 11.92 31.85 -7.04
CA LYS A 74 10.56 32.00 -7.57
C LYS A 74 10.20 33.48 -7.75
N GLY A 75 10.34 34.29 -6.69
CA GLY A 75 9.98 35.70 -6.69
C GLY A 75 10.77 36.52 -7.72
N LYS A 76 12.08 36.22 -7.90
CA LYS A 76 12.89 36.87 -8.93
C LYS A 76 12.45 36.52 -10.35
N LEU A 77 12.08 35.25 -10.59
CA LEU A 77 11.56 34.79 -11.87
C LEU A 77 10.19 35.39 -12.16
N GLU A 78 9.27 35.42 -11.21
CA GLU A 78 7.95 36.04 -11.32
C GLU A 78 8.08 37.55 -11.66
N LYS A 79 8.97 38.24 -10.96
CA LYS A 79 9.25 39.66 -11.23
C LYS A 79 9.81 39.90 -12.63
N LYS A 80 10.69 39.02 -13.12
CA LYS A 80 11.24 39.10 -14.47
C LYS A 80 10.19 38.87 -15.54
N LEU A 81 9.35 37.82 -15.35
CA LEU A 81 8.39 37.38 -16.35
C LEU A 81 7.07 38.15 -16.27
N GLY A 82 6.75 38.74 -15.12
CA GLY A 82 5.47 39.43 -14.86
C GLY A 82 4.28 38.50 -14.74
N ILE A 83 4.51 37.22 -14.40
CA ILE A 83 3.50 36.18 -14.21
C ILE A 83 3.69 35.49 -12.84
N LYS A 84 2.62 34.92 -12.29
CA LYS A 84 2.73 34.03 -11.14
C LYS A 84 3.12 32.62 -11.58
N LEU A 85 3.97 31.99 -10.81
CA LEU A 85 4.38 30.59 -10.98
C LEU A 85 3.69 29.75 -9.89
N GLU A 86 2.80 28.87 -10.31
CA GLU A 86 1.99 28.05 -9.42
C GLU A 86 2.39 26.56 -9.49
N LYS A 87 2.95 26.15 -10.63
CA LYS A 87 3.36 24.78 -10.92
C LYS A 87 4.85 24.69 -11.13
N VAL A 88 5.46 23.57 -10.67
CA VAL A 88 6.91 23.35 -10.78
C VAL A 88 7.27 21.90 -11.06
N ALA A 89 8.28 21.69 -11.90
CA ALA A 89 8.98 20.43 -12.04
C ALA A 89 10.25 20.45 -11.19
N ILE A 90 10.53 19.38 -10.47
CA ILE A 90 11.72 19.25 -9.61
C ILE A 90 12.45 17.95 -9.86
N ALA A 91 13.72 17.86 -9.40
CA ALA A 91 14.45 16.62 -9.32
C ALA A 91 14.90 16.33 -7.90
N ALA A 92 15.12 15.06 -7.63
CA ALA A 92 15.70 14.57 -6.39
C ALA A 92 17.10 14.01 -6.65
N ALA A 93 18.03 14.26 -5.72
CA ALA A 93 19.33 13.59 -5.69
C ALA A 93 19.18 12.11 -5.30
N GLY A 94 20.04 11.26 -5.85
CA GLY A 94 19.93 9.82 -5.72
C GLY A 94 20.45 9.21 -4.40
N ARG A 95 20.49 9.95 -3.28
CA ARG A 95 20.96 9.38 -2.01
C ARG A 95 20.03 8.27 -1.51
N VAL A 96 20.62 7.09 -1.19
CA VAL A 96 19.86 5.87 -0.80
C VAL A 96 18.94 5.40 -1.93
N LEU A 97 19.32 5.69 -3.19
CA LEU A 97 18.63 5.20 -4.37
C LEU A 97 18.61 3.67 -4.36
N LYS A 98 17.45 3.09 -4.58
CA LYS A 98 17.30 1.67 -4.92
C LYS A 98 16.81 1.52 -6.34
N THR A 99 17.34 0.54 -7.02
CA THR A 99 16.92 0.18 -8.37
C THR A 99 16.39 -1.25 -8.36
N CYS A 100 15.36 -1.50 -9.14
CA CYS A 100 14.80 -2.83 -9.34
C CYS A 100 14.61 -3.05 -10.85
N GLU A 101 15.24 -4.09 -11.38
CA GLU A 101 15.01 -4.55 -12.74
C GLU A 101 13.91 -5.59 -12.75
N ILE A 102 12.93 -5.41 -13.63
CA ILE A 102 11.79 -6.31 -13.76
C ILE A 102 11.41 -6.50 -15.21
N LYS A 103 11.10 -7.74 -15.58
CA LYS A 103 10.46 -8.05 -16.85
C LYS A 103 9.00 -8.38 -16.62
N VAL A 104 8.11 -7.70 -17.34
CA VAL A 104 6.67 -7.96 -17.36
C VAL A 104 6.25 -8.38 -18.73
N GLU A 105 5.30 -9.30 -18.80
CA GLU A 105 4.79 -9.85 -20.06
C GLU A 105 3.27 -9.92 -19.96
N ARG A 106 2.59 -9.59 -21.07
CA ARG A 106 1.12 -9.58 -21.18
C ARG A 106 0.71 -10.17 -22.52
N GLU A 107 -0.31 -11.02 -22.48
CA GLU A 107 -1.02 -11.45 -23.69
C GLU A 107 -1.95 -10.34 -24.17
N ILE A 108 -2.03 -10.14 -25.47
CA ILE A 108 -2.92 -9.18 -26.13
C ILE A 108 -3.66 -9.84 -27.28
N ASP A 109 -4.82 -9.31 -27.64
CA ASP A 109 -5.55 -9.75 -28.83
C ASP A 109 -4.76 -9.38 -30.09
N PRO A 110 -4.41 -10.35 -30.97
CA PRO A 110 -3.67 -10.10 -32.19
C PRO A 110 -4.37 -9.13 -33.17
N GLY A 111 -5.69 -8.96 -33.05
CA GLY A 111 -6.47 -8.01 -33.82
C GLY A 111 -6.29 -6.56 -33.41
N VAL A 112 -5.84 -6.32 -32.18
CA VAL A 112 -5.68 -4.99 -31.61
C VAL A 112 -4.35 -4.37 -32.03
N LEU A 113 -4.40 -3.10 -32.44
CA LEU A 113 -3.21 -2.29 -32.69
C LEU A 113 -2.69 -1.80 -31.33
N ILE A 114 -1.40 -2.01 -31.08
CA ILE A 114 -0.78 -1.56 -29.83
C ILE A 114 -0.67 -0.03 -29.86
N ASP A 115 -1.43 0.62 -28.99
CA ASP A 115 -1.40 2.05 -28.79
C ASP A 115 -0.53 2.44 -27.59
N ARG A 116 -0.47 3.74 -27.31
CA ARG A 116 0.31 4.27 -26.18
C ARG A 116 -0.25 3.83 -24.83
N ASP A 117 -1.56 3.65 -24.70
CA ASP A 117 -2.19 3.28 -23.44
C ASP A 117 -1.88 1.83 -23.06
N ILE A 118 -1.83 0.93 -24.05
CA ILE A 118 -1.40 -0.46 -23.86
C ILE A 118 0.07 -0.52 -23.40
N ILE A 119 0.96 0.24 -24.07
CA ILE A 119 2.39 0.29 -23.72
C ILE A 119 2.54 0.82 -22.30
N TYR A 120 1.91 1.94 -22.01
CA TYR A 120 1.99 2.56 -20.70
C TYR A 120 1.42 1.66 -19.59
N GLY A 121 0.29 0.99 -19.85
CA GLY A 121 -0.28 0.01 -18.93
C GLY A 121 0.69 -1.14 -18.61
N LEU A 122 1.46 -1.62 -19.59
CA LEU A 122 2.49 -2.63 -19.42
C LEU A 122 3.66 -2.10 -18.56
N GLU A 123 4.11 -0.87 -18.82
CA GLU A 123 5.16 -0.22 -18.04
C GLU A 123 4.76 -0.04 -16.57
N MET A 124 3.51 0.40 -16.33
CA MET A 124 2.97 0.59 -14.98
C MET A 124 2.85 -0.72 -14.21
N GLU A 125 2.44 -1.79 -14.88
CA GLU A 125 2.45 -3.13 -14.28
C GLU A 125 3.85 -3.52 -13.80
N GLY A 126 4.87 -3.22 -14.61
CA GLY A 126 6.26 -3.45 -14.23
C GLY A 126 6.68 -2.66 -13.00
N ILE A 127 6.34 -1.38 -12.94
CA ILE A 127 6.65 -0.53 -11.79
C ILE A 127 5.94 -1.01 -10.53
N GLN A 128 4.67 -1.40 -10.62
CA GLN A 128 3.92 -1.96 -9.48
C GLN A 128 4.54 -3.26 -8.95
N LYS A 129 4.96 -4.15 -9.85
CA LYS A 129 5.66 -5.38 -9.46
C LYS A 129 7.00 -5.08 -8.82
N ALA A 130 7.78 -4.13 -9.36
CA ALA A 130 9.04 -3.70 -8.78
C ALA A 130 8.86 -3.10 -7.37
N GLN A 131 7.82 -2.28 -7.18
CA GLN A 131 7.46 -1.73 -5.86
C GLN A 131 7.11 -2.85 -4.88
N ALA A 132 6.29 -3.81 -5.29
CA ALA A 132 5.88 -4.93 -4.43
C ALA A 132 7.06 -5.83 -4.00
N ILE A 133 8.07 -6.01 -4.88
CA ILE A 133 9.30 -6.73 -4.54
C ILE A 133 10.07 -5.93 -3.47
N LEU A 134 10.27 -4.64 -3.70
CA LEU A 134 10.99 -3.78 -2.77
C LEU A 134 10.32 -3.72 -1.38
N ASP A 135 9.00 -3.61 -1.35
CA ASP A 135 8.23 -3.56 -0.10
C ASP A 135 8.33 -4.87 0.70
N LYS A 136 8.41 -6.03 0.02
CA LYS A 136 8.62 -7.33 0.67
C LYS A 136 10.02 -7.46 1.27
N ASP A 137 11.04 -7.02 0.55
CA ASP A 137 12.43 -7.06 1.01
C ASP A 137 12.63 -6.15 2.24
N GLU A 138 12.02 -4.97 2.25
CA GLU A 138 12.12 -4.00 3.34
C GLU A 138 11.29 -4.39 4.58
N ALA A 139 10.18 -5.10 4.42
CA ALA A 139 9.39 -5.59 5.54
C ALA A 139 10.18 -6.52 6.48
N SER A 140 11.26 -7.13 5.96
CA SER A 140 12.17 -8.01 6.72
C SER A 140 13.31 -7.25 7.45
N VAL A 141 13.61 -5.99 7.08
CA VAL A 141 14.80 -5.25 7.56
C VAL A 141 14.46 -3.92 8.25
N GLY A 142 13.34 -3.27 7.90
CA GLY A 142 12.95 -1.99 8.50
C GLY A 142 11.75 -1.37 7.79
N GLN A 143 10.96 -0.54 8.47
CA GLN A 143 9.71 0.04 7.98
C GLN A 143 9.89 1.24 7.00
N THR A 144 10.98 1.31 6.25
CA THR A 144 11.21 2.42 5.32
C THR A 144 10.39 2.20 4.04
N LYS A 145 9.41 3.06 3.79
CA LYS A 145 8.66 3.07 2.54
C LYS A 145 9.43 3.83 1.46
N TYR A 146 9.34 3.33 0.22
CA TYR A 146 10.00 3.90 -0.95
C TYR A 146 8.98 4.40 -1.98
N TYR A 147 9.31 5.50 -2.67
CA TYR A 147 8.58 6.01 -3.82
C TYR A 147 9.33 5.71 -5.11
N CYS A 148 8.62 5.27 -6.13
CA CYS A 148 9.15 5.29 -7.48
C CYS A 148 9.27 6.75 -7.94
N VAL A 149 10.48 7.17 -8.28
CA VAL A 149 10.78 8.54 -8.72
C VAL A 149 11.15 8.61 -10.19
N GLY A 150 11.22 7.46 -10.85
CA GLY A 150 11.45 7.35 -12.27
C GLY A 150 11.72 5.92 -12.71
N TYR A 151 11.69 5.72 -14.02
CA TYR A 151 12.01 4.44 -14.63
C TYR A 151 12.60 4.64 -16.03
N SER A 152 13.23 3.58 -16.53
CA SER A 152 13.67 3.48 -17.90
C SER A 152 13.31 2.12 -18.45
N VAL A 153 12.80 2.06 -19.67
CA VAL A 153 12.62 0.80 -20.36
C VAL A 153 13.94 0.41 -21.01
N ILE A 154 14.48 -0.74 -20.62
CA ILE A 154 15.71 -1.30 -21.17
C ILE A 154 15.42 -1.90 -22.54
N ASN A 155 14.38 -2.74 -22.64
CA ASN A 155 13.93 -3.37 -23.87
C ASN A 155 12.42 -3.58 -23.88
N TYR A 156 11.83 -3.48 -25.07
CA TYR A 156 10.51 -4.04 -25.35
C TYR A 156 10.65 -5.36 -26.11
N TYR A 157 9.62 -6.18 -26.00
CA TYR A 157 9.53 -7.45 -26.72
C TYR A 157 8.15 -7.60 -27.34
N LEU A 158 8.13 -8.08 -28.59
CA LEU A 158 6.94 -8.46 -29.32
C LEU A 158 7.04 -9.94 -29.70
N ASN A 159 6.11 -10.77 -29.26
CA ASN A 159 6.14 -12.22 -29.46
C ASN A 159 7.50 -12.86 -29.09
N GLY A 160 8.11 -12.36 -27.99
CA GLY A 160 9.42 -12.83 -27.50
C GLY A 160 10.65 -12.21 -28.16
N TYR A 161 10.52 -11.47 -29.25
CA TYR A 161 11.62 -10.81 -29.94
C TYR A 161 11.82 -9.37 -29.47
N VAL A 162 13.06 -8.96 -29.29
CA VAL A 162 13.40 -7.58 -28.92
C VAL A 162 12.99 -6.61 -30.02
N ILE A 163 12.31 -5.54 -29.63
CA ILE A 163 11.88 -4.46 -30.53
C ILE A 163 12.16 -3.10 -29.87
N SER A 164 12.46 -2.09 -30.67
CA SER A 164 12.75 -0.74 -30.16
C SER A 164 11.49 0.02 -29.71
N ASN A 165 10.35 -0.27 -30.32
CA ASN A 165 9.07 0.37 -30.00
C ASN A 165 7.92 -0.58 -30.32
N LEU A 166 6.91 -0.64 -29.45
CA LEU A 166 5.72 -1.46 -29.64
C LEU A 166 4.59 -0.72 -30.37
N LEU A 167 4.65 0.61 -30.44
CA LEU A 167 3.59 1.46 -31.00
C LEU A 167 3.29 1.05 -32.45
N ASP A 168 2.00 0.98 -32.79
CA ASP A 168 1.46 0.66 -34.11
C ASP A 168 1.80 -0.76 -34.62
N HIS A 169 2.28 -1.66 -33.74
CA HIS A 169 2.48 -3.07 -34.03
C HIS A 169 1.27 -3.91 -33.59
N ARG A 170 1.24 -5.16 -34.03
CA ARG A 170 0.29 -6.20 -33.60
C ARG A 170 1.06 -7.45 -33.21
N GLY A 171 0.53 -8.18 -32.23
CA GLY A 171 1.17 -9.41 -31.76
C GLY A 171 0.28 -10.15 -30.76
N ASN A 172 0.72 -11.32 -30.34
CA ASN A 172 0.03 -12.13 -29.34
C ASN A 172 0.53 -11.81 -27.92
N THR A 173 1.81 -11.49 -27.79
CA THR A 173 2.43 -11.17 -26.50
C THR A 173 3.30 -9.92 -26.62
N ILE A 174 3.22 -9.08 -25.60
CA ILE A 174 4.11 -7.92 -25.42
C ILE A 174 4.81 -8.03 -24.08
N ALA A 175 6.08 -7.62 -24.04
CA ALA A 175 6.78 -7.53 -22.77
C ALA A 175 7.66 -6.27 -22.71
N ALA A 176 7.91 -5.81 -21.49
CA ALA A 176 8.83 -4.72 -21.18
C ALA A 176 9.83 -5.16 -20.11
N HIS A 177 11.11 -4.87 -20.35
CA HIS A 177 12.17 -4.98 -19.34
C HIS A 177 12.45 -3.58 -18.82
N ILE A 178 12.19 -3.35 -17.54
CA ILE A 178 12.12 -2.03 -16.93
C ILE A 178 13.15 -1.95 -15.81
N LEU A 179 13.90 -0.85 -15.76
CA LEU A 179 14.69 -0.40 -14.61
C LEU A 179 13.87 0.65 -13.86
N ALA A 180 13.27 0.28 -12.73
CA ALA A 180 12.57 1.21 -11.86
C ALA A 180 13.50 1.73 -10.75
N THR A 181 13.34 3.01 -10.39
CA THR A 181 14.18 3.71 -9.42
C THR A 181 13.34 4.28 -8.28
N PHE A 182 13.81 4.07 -7.06
CA PHE A 182 13.06 4.36 -5.85
C PHE A 182 13.88 5.19 -4.86
N LEU A 183 13.21 6.12 -4.19
CA LEU A 183 13.78 6.89 -3.08
C LEU A 183 12.93 6.72 -1.81
N PRO A 184 13.56 6.82 -0.62
CA PRO A 184 12.80 6.84 0.63
C PRO A 184 11.78 7.98 0.66
N HIS A 185 10.60 7.72 1.24
CA HIS A 185 9.53 8.71 1.40
C HIS A 185 10.03 10.03 2.01
N ILE A 186 10.89 9.95 3.04
CA ILE A 186 11.39 11.14 3.74
C ILE A 186 12.11 12.13 2.81
N VAL A 187 12.82 11.63 1.79
CA VAL A 187 13.52 12.48 0.81
C VAL A 187 12.50 13.22 -0.06
N VAL A 188 11.55 12.48 -0.58
CA VAL A 188 10.49 13.00 -1.45
C VAL A 188 9.60 13.98 -0.69
N ASP A 189 9.15 13.63 0.51
CA ASP A 189 8.26 14.46 1.33
C ASP A 189 8.91 15.78 1.74
N SER A 190 10.23 15.77 2.00
CA SER A 190 10.97 17.01 2.30
C SER A 190 10.94 17.97 1.12
N LEU A 191 11.17 17.51 -0.12
CA LEU A 191 11.09 18.32 -1.33
C LEU A 191 9.69 18.92 -1.52
N TYR A 192 8.65 18.11 -1.36
CA TYR A 192 7.27 18.59 -1.50
C TYR A 192 6.88 19.57 -0.41
N THR A 193 7.36 19.35 0.82
CA THR A 193 7.12 20.29 1.93
C THR A 193 7.71 21.67 1.63
N VAL A 194 8.91 21.72 1.06
CA VAL A 194 9.53 22.97 0.60
C VAL A 194 8.66 23.63 -0.47
N MET A 195 8.21 22.88 -1.50
CA MET A 195 7.39 23.44 -2.58
C MET A 195 6.05 23.97 -2.07
N ASN A 196 5.37 23.21 -1.20
CA ASN A 196 4.11 23.66 -0.59
C ASN A 196 4.27 24.94 0.22
N LYS A 197 5.37 25.08 1.00
CA LYS A 197 5.63 26.28 1.81
C LYS A 197 5.75 27.55 0.96
N ILE A 198 6.22 27.43 -0.28
CA ILE A 198 6.35 28.55 -1.21
C ILE A 198 5.18 28.66 -2.21
N GLY A 199 4.10 27.86 -1.98
CA GLY A 199 2.88 27.90 -2.79
C GLY A 199 3.11 27.41 -4.21
N LEU A 200 3.86 26.30 -4.38
CA LEU A 200 4.09 25.63 -5.66
C LEU A 200 3.52 24.22 -5.65
N GLU A 201 2.74 23.89 -6.66
CA GLU A 201 2.32 22.54 -6.97
C GLU A 201 3.41 21.83 -7.78
N VAL A 202 3.86 20.66 -7.28
CA VAL A 202 4.82 19.83 -8.03
C VAL A 202 4.07 19.02 -9.07
N ILE A 203 4.27 19.33 -10.33
CA ILE A 203 3.68 18.63 -11.47
C ILE A 203 4.55 17.46 -11.94
N ASN A 204 5.86 17.53 -11.74
CA ASN A 204 6.79 16.46 -12.13
C ASN A 204 7.91 16.33 -11.10
N LEU A 205 8.21 15.10 -10.69
CA LEU A 205 9.38 14.76 -9.90
C LEU A 205 10.18 13.71 -10.66
N THR A 206 11.45 14.00 -10.93
CA THR A 206 12.37 13.05 -11.57
C THR A 206 13.65 12.88 -10.75
N LEU A 207 14.56 12.02 -11.18
CA LEU A 207 15.92 11.96 -10.64
C LEU A 207 16.84 12.88 -11.43
N GLU A 208 17.80 13.50 -10.74
CA GLU A 208 18.84 14.34 -11.38
C GLU A 208 19.51 13.64 -12.54
N PRO A 209 20.01 12.36 -12.44
CA PRO A 209 20.65 11.67 -13.56
C PRO A 209 19.67 11.34 -14.70
N ILE A 210 18.37 11.13 -14.44
CA ILE A 210 17.37 10.95 -15.50
C ILE A 210 17.15 12.27 -16.24
N ALA A 211 17.02 13.37 -15.52
CA ALA A 211 16.89 14.70 -16.10
C ALA A 211 18.11 15.04 -16.96
N ALA A 212 19.28 14.87 -16.41
CA ALA A 212 20.55 15.19 -17.06
C ALA A 212 20.78 14.39 -18.36
N ILE A 213 20.55 13.08 -18.35
CA ILE A 213 20.77 12.21 -19.51
C ILE A 213 19.85 12.54 -20.69
N ASN A 214 18.65 13.04 -20.41
CA ASN A 214 17.69 13.42 -21.43
C ASN A 214 18.14 14.63 -22.28
N VAL A 215 19.11 15.36 -21.78
CA VAL A 215 19.66 16.55 -22.42
C VAL A 215 21.12 16.36 -22.84
N ALA A 216 21.94 15.75 -21.96
CA ALA A 216 23.36 15.59 -22.20
C ALA A 216 23.69 14.49 -23.22
N ILE A 217 22.87 13.42 -23.31
CA ILE A 217 23.10 12.29 -24.23
C ILE A 217 21.89 12.13 -25.16
N PRO A 218 21.99 12.59 -26.43
CA PRO A 218 20.98 12.36 -27.44
C PRO A 218 20.68 10.85 -27.60
N PRO A 219 19.43 10.46 -27.96
CA PRO A 219 19.03 9.05 -28.09
C PRO A 219 19.97 8.23 -29.00
N GLU A 220 20.46 8.82 -30.09
CA GLU A 220 21.32 8.17 -31.05
C GLU A 220 22.67 7.76 -30.46
N LEU A 221 23.19 8.50 -29.48
CA LEU A 221 24.42 8.19 -28.78
C LEU A 221 24.24 7.12 -27.69
N ARG A 222 23.02 6.87 -27.22
CA ARG A 222 22.75 5.88 -26.19
C ARG A 222 22.98 4.42 -26.65
N LEU A 223 23.11 4.19 -27.95
CA LEU A 223 23.55 2.90 -28.48
C LEU A 223 24.96 2.53 -27.98
N LEU A 224 25.76 3.55 -27.67
CA LEU A 224 27.10 3.35 -27.13
C LEU A 224 27.03 3.11 -25.61
N ASN A 225 28.02 2.37 -25.11
CA ASN A 225 28.21 2.19 -23.69
C ASN A 225 28.86 3.47 -23.09
N LEU A 226 28.06 4.39 -22.57
CA LEU A 226 28.50 5.68 -22.05
C LEU A 226 28.19 5.81 -20.57
N ALA A 227 29.00 6.55 -19.85
CA ALA A 227 28.69 7.05 -18.52
C ALA A 227 28.40 8.56 -18.58
N LEU A 228 27.34 9.00 -17.93
CA LEU A 228 27.11 10.39 -17.54
C LEU A 228 27.37 10.51 -16.05
N VAL A 229 28.19 11.46 -15.64
CA VAL A 229 28.50 11.73 -14.24
C VAL A 229 28.20 13.20 -13.96
N ASP A 230 27.20 13.45 -13.11
CA ASP A 230 26.87 14.77 -12.61
C ASP A 230 27.57 15.00 -11.27
N ILE A 231 28.59 15.85 -11.27
CA ILE A 231 29.40 16.13 -10.08
C ILE A 231 28.94 17.46 -9.49
N GLY A 232 28.12 17.37 -8.47
CA GLY A 232 27.58 18.53 -7.74
C GLY A 232 28.54 19.02 -6.64
N ALA A 233 27.97 19.65 -5.62
CA ALA A 233 28.70 20.03 -4.41
C ALA A 233 28.77 18.86 -3.43
N GLY A 234 27.63 18.22 -3.12
CA GLY A 234 27.55 17.15 -2.12
C GLY A 234 27.50 15.74 -2.68
N THR A 235 27.03 15.54 -3.91
CA THR A 235 26.82 14.23 -4.55
C THR A 235 27.37 14.18 -5.94
N SER A 236 27.72 12.97 -6.39
CA SER A 236 28.03 12.65 -7.78
C SER A 236 27.05 11.59 -8.26
N ASP A 237 26.19 11.94 -9.21
CA ASP A 237 25.15 11.08 -9.76
C ASP A 237 25.63 10.47 -11.07
N ILE A 238 25.40 9.16 -11.25
CA ILE A 238 25.91 8.37 -12.36
C ILE A 238 24.74 7.73 -13.10
N ALA A 239 24.74 7.83 -14.44
CA ALA A 239 23.85 7.10 -15.31
C ALA A 239 24.65 6.40 -16.40
N LEU A 240 24.32 5.14 -16.70
CA LEU A 240 24.99 4.33 -17.73
C LEU A 240 24.02 4.04 -18.87
N THR A 241 24.51 4.19 -20.10
CA THR A 241 23.75 3.81 -21.30
C THR A 241 24.39 2.61 -21.98
N ARG A 242 23.57 1.80 -22.61
CA ARG A 242 23.97 0.67 -23.45
C ARG A 242 22.81 0.27 -24.35
N ASP A 243 23.09 -0.08 -25.61
CA ASP A 243 22.09 -0.63 -26.53
C ASP A 243 20.84 0.24 -26.71
N GLY A 244 21.00 1.55 -26.67
CA GLY A 244 19.93 2.53 -26.86
C GLY A 244 19.22 2.97 -25.58
N SER A 245 19.45 2.30 -24.46
CA SER A 245 18.73 2.52 -23.21
C SER A 245 19.63 2.88 -22.03
N VAL A 246 19.04 3.42 -20.98
CA VAL A 246 19.73 3.58 -19.69
C VAL A 246 19.60 2.28 -18.92
N VAL A 247 20.74 1.71 -18.55
CA VAL A 247 20.82 0.38 -17.90
C VAL A 247 21.15 0.44 -16.43
N ALA A 248 21.67 1.55 -15.91
CA ALA A 248 21.93 1.70 -14.48
C ALA A 248 21.93 3.16 -14.05
N TYR A 249 21.51 3.39 -12.80
CA TYR A 249 21.67 4.63 -12.07
C TYR A 249 22.35 4.36 -10.73
N ALA A 250 23.23 5.27 -10.32
CA ALA A 250 23.84 5.25 -9.01
C ALA A 250 24.18 6.65 -8.50
N MET A 251 24.49 6.75 -7.24
CA MET A 251 24.99 7.95 -6.60
C MET A 251 26.16 7.65 -5.68
N VAL A 252 27.12 8.54 -5.68
CA VAL A 252 28.26 8.56 -4.77
C VAL A 252 28.11 9.79 -3.84
N PRO A 253 28.10 9.64 -2.49
CA PRO A 253 27.98 10.76 -1.57
C PRO A 253 29.34 11.46 -1.36
N LEU A 254 30.02 11.76 -2.44
CA LEU A 254 31.32 12.44 -2.52
C LEU A 254 31.34 13.32 -3.75
N ALA A 255 31.62 14.60 -3.59
CA ALA A 255 31.69 15.58 -4.68
C ALA A 255 32.54 16.80 -4.30
N GLY A 256 32.21 17.98 -4.83
CA GLY A 256 33.00 19.20 -4.67
C GLY A 256 33.25 19.65 -3.23
N ASP A 257 32.33 19.40 -2.30
CA ASP A 257 32.44 19.81 -0.89
C ASP A 257 33.64 19.15 -0.18
N ALA A 258 34.00 17.91 -0.56
CA ALA A 258 35.16 17.22 0.00
C ALA A 258 36.47 17.98 -0.29
N LEU A 259 36.57 18.62 -1.45
CA LEU A 259 37.71 19.45 -1.80
C LEU A 259 37.69 20.77 -1.04
N THR A 260 36.52 21.37 -0.91
CA THR A 260 36.30 22.60 -0.12
C THR A 260 36.73 22.38 1.33
N GLU A 261 36.29 21.28 1.94
CA GLU A 261 36.67 20.89 3.29
C GLU A 261 38.18 20.65 3.44
N LYS A 262 38.81 20.07 2.42
CA LYS A 262 40.26 19.90 2.43
C LYS A 262 41.01 21.22 2.40
N ILE A 263 40.58 22.18 1.56
CA ILE A 263 41.13 23.54 1.50
C ILE A 263 40.91 24.26 2.83
N ALA A 264 39.69 24.17 3.38
CA ALA A 264 39.37 24.80 4.67
C ALA A 264 40.27 24.28 5.81
N LYS A 265 40.51 22.98 5.87
CA LYS A 265 41.38 22.35 6.89
C LYS A 265 42.84 22.69 6.68
N GLU A 266 43.30 22.72 5.45
CA GLU A 266 44.74 22.99 5.13
C GLU A 266 45.14 24.41 5.47
N TYR A 267 44.25 25.37 5.17
CA TYR A 267 44.56 26.79 5.30
C TYR A 267 43.83 27.49 6.46
N LEU A 268 43.14 26.73 7.32
CA LEU A 268 42.32 27.24 8.44
C LEU A 268 41.32 28.31 7.98
N LEU A 269 40.49 27.96 7.02
CA LEU A 269 39.47 28.83 6.43
C LEU A 269 38.06 28.43 6.86
N ASP A 270 37.16 29.43 6.85
CA ASP A 270 35.74 29.11 6.81
C ASP A 270 35.37 28.47 5.48
N PHE A 271 34.24 27.77 5.47
CA PHE A 271 33.82 27.00 4.29
C PHE A 271 33.61 27.85 3.05
N ASN A 272 33.01 29.05 3.18
CA ASN A 272 32.70 29.92 2.05
C ASN A 272 33.98 30.45 1.41
N THR A 273 34.96 30.90 2.22
CA THR A 273 36.26 31.34 1.74
C THR A 273 37.01 30.21 1.02
N ALA A 274 36.96 28.98 1.55
CA ALA A 274 37.55 27.81 0.91
C ALA A 274 36.85 27.46 -0.41
N GLU A 275 35.54 27.61 -0.45
CA GLU A 275 34.73 27.38 -1.68
C GLU A 275 35.04 28.42 -2.78
N ASP A 276 35.19 29.69 -2.39
CA ASP A 276 35.59 30.74 -3.33
C ASP A 276 36.97 30.45 -3.95
N ILE A 277 37.92 29.96 -3.15
CA ILE A 277 39.23 29.52 -3.62
C ILE A 277 39.08 28.36 -4.60
N LYS A 278 38.34 27.30 -4.24
CA LYS A 278 38.12 26.13 -5.10
C LYS A 278 37.50 26.54 -6.44
N THR A 279 36.44 27.37 -6.43
CA THR A 279 35.77 27.82 -7.64
C THR A 279 36.65 28.70 -8.51
N SER A 280 37.54 29.49 -7.91
CA SER A 280 38.52 30.28 -8.64
C SER A 280 39.51 29.41 -9.43
N LEU A 281 39.94 28.26 -8.84
CA LEU A 281 40.84 27.31 -9.50
C LEU A 281 40.29 26.77 -10.83
N SER A 282 38.99 26.69 -10.98
CA SER A 282 38.30 26.23 -12.20
C SER A 282 38.16 27.30 -13.29
N LYS A 283 38.40 28.57 -12.98
CA LYS A 283 38.15 29.73 -13.85
C LYS A 283 39.41 30.47 -14.31
N ASN A 284 40.53 29.78 -14.57
CA ASN A 284 41.81 30.40 -14.89
C ASN A 284 42.25 31.44 -13.84
N PRO A 285 42.51 31.04 -12.60
CA PRO A 285 42.88 31.94 -11.52
C PRO A 285 44.28 32.56 -11.80
N PRO A 286 44.58 33.69 -11.13
CA PRO A 286 45.95 34.22 -11.12
C PRO A 286 46.90 33.22 -10.50
N ASP A 287 48.19 33.34 -10.81
CA ASP A 287 49.24 32.44 -10.31
C ASP A 287 49.33 32.30 -8.79
N SER A 288 48.78 33.32 -8.08
CA SER A 288 48.70 33.35 -6.62
C SER A 288 47.33 33.86 -6.14
N ILE A 289 46.78 33.15 -5.16
CA ILE A 289 45.49 33.51 -4.52
C ILE A 289 45.77 34.09 -3.14
N SER A 290 45.18 35.23 -2.82
CA SER A 290 45.31 35.91 -1.55
C SER A 290 44.03 35.82 -0.73
N PHE A 291 44.13 35.32 0.52
CA PHE A 291 43.00 35.15 1.44
C PHE A 291 43.44 35.41 2.88
N LYS A 292 42.47 35.49 3.80
CA LYS A 292 42.70 35.57 5.26
C LYS A 292 42.20 34.31 5.90
N ASP A 293 42.97 33.75 6.83
CA ASP A 293 42.53 32.65 7.66
C ASP A 293 41.57 33.13 8.78
N ILE A 294 40.97 32.16 9.51
CA ILE A 294 40.04 32.46 10.62
C ILE A 294 40.73 33.22 11.77
N MET A 295 42.07 33.27 11.82
CA MET A 295 42.83 34.05 12.77
C MET A 295 43.11 35.46 12.27
N GLY A 296 42.65 35.82 11.06
CA GLY A 296 42.85 37.11 10.42
C GLY A 296 44.22 37.29 9.75
N LYS A 297 45.06 36.26 9.70
CA LYS A 297 46.37 36.30 9.04
C LYS A 297 46.20 36.22 7.52
N LYS A 298 46.87 37.13 6.80
CA LYS A 298 46.86 37.16 5.33
C LYS A 298 47.85 36.12 4.78
N HIS A 299 47.37 35.31 3.84
CA HIS A 299 48.16 34.34 3.10
C HIS A 299 48.18 34.73 1.62
N VAL A 300 49.25 34.40 0.94
CA VAL A 300 49.41 34.46 -0.52
C VAL A 300 50.00 33.16 -0.93
N VAL A 301 49.18 32.30 -1.58
CA VAL A 301 49.56 30.93 -1.88
C VAL A 301 49.51 30.76 -3.39
N LYS A 302 50.48 30.06 -3.95
CA LYS A 302 50.51 29.73 -5.39
C LYS A 302 49.39 28.73 -5.72
N LYS A 303 48.85 28.85 -6.93
CA LYS A 303 47.81 27.95 -7.45
C LYS A 303 48.27 26.48 -7.39
N GLU A 304 49.50 26.22 -7.76
CA GLU A 304 50.10 24.87 -7.80
C GLU A 304 50.13 24.25 -6.40
N ASP A 305 50.46 25.02 -5.38
CA ASP A 305 50.51 24.56 -3.97
C ASP A 305 49.10 24.15 -3.47
N ILE A 306 48.07 24.91 -3.88
CA ILE A 306 46.72 24.58 -3.52
C ILE A 306 46.25 23.31 -4.24
N LEU A 307 46.57 23.20 -5.55
CA LEU A 307 46.24 22.00 -6.34
C LEU A 307 46.92 20.74 -5.80
N GLU A 308 48.19 20.86 -5.38
CA GLU A 308 48.90 19.73 -4.76
C GLU A 308 48.29 19.33 -3.42
N ALA A 309 47.88 20.31 -2.59
CA ALA A 309 47.21 20.05 -1.34
C ALA A 309 45.88 19.31 -1.46
N ILE A 310 45.10 19.55 -2.54
CA ILE A 310 43.81 18.90 -2.78
C ILE A 310 43.90 17.65 -3.66
N LYS A 311 45.03 17.39 -4.30
CA LYS A 311 45.26 16.26 -5.19
C LYS A 311 44.84 14.91 -4.64
N PRO A 312 45.11 14.56 -3.35
CA PRO A 312 44.63 13.30 -2.77
C PRO A 312 43.11 13.21 -2.72
N SER A 313 42.42 14.35 -2.51
CA SER A 313 40.95 14.40 -2.48
C SER A 313 40.35 14.27 -3.90
N ILE A 314 41.01 14.86 -4.92
CA ILE A 314 40.62 14.68 -6.32
C ILE A 314 40.80 13.21 -6.73
N GLN A 315 41.94 12.59 -6.34
CA GLN A 315 42.21 11.19 -6.62
C GLN A 315 41.20 10.26 -5.96
N ASN A 316 40.82 10.53 -4.70
CA ASN A 316 39.76 9.78 -4.02
C ASN A 316 38.42 9.89 -4.72
N LEU A 317 38.01 11.11 -5.12
CA LEU A 317 36.77 11.35 -5.87
C LEU A 317 36.76 10.59 -7.20
N ALA A 318 37.86 10.68 -7.98
CA ALA A 318 38.02 9.97 -9.24
C ALA A 318 37.94 8.44 -9.03
N THR A 319 38.59 7.93 -7.98
CA THR A 319 38.62 6.51 -7.65
C THR A 319 37.20 5.99 -7.34
N VAL A 320 36.45 6.67 -6.47
CA VAL A 320 35.13 6.23 -6.07
C VAL A 320 34.14 6.28 -7.23
N ILE A 321 34.19 7.34 -8.06
CA ILE A 321 33.37 7.45 -9.27
C ILE A 321 33.69 6.30 -10.25
N SER A 322 34.98 6.08 -10.53
CA SER A 322 35.40 5.05 -11.46
C SER A 322 35.10 3.64 -10.99
N GLN A 323 35.29 3.35 -9.71
CA GLN A 323 34.89 2.09 -9.08
C GLN A 323 33.39 1.85 -9.22
N LYS A 324 32.56 2.88 -9.00
CA LYS A 324 31.11 2.75 -9.14
C LYS A 324 30.68 2.50 -10.58
N ILE A 325 31.29 3.15 -11.55
CA ILE A 325 31.08 2.88 -12.98
C ILE A 325 31.46 1.43 -13.31
N MET A 326 32.62 0.96 -12.85
CA MET A 326 33.07 -0.42 -13.10
C MET A 326 32.19 -1.47 -12.44
N GLU A 327 31.71 -1.21 -11.18
CA GLU A 327 30.79 -2.07 -10.47
C GLU A 327 29.50 -2.29 -11.27
N LEU A 328 28.89 -1.19 -11.75
CA LEU A 328 27.61 -1.24 -12.45
C LEU A 328 27.72 -1.74 -13.90
N ASN A 329 28.80 -1.41 -14.58
CA ASN A 329 29.01 -1.74 -16.01
C ASN A 329 29.79 -3.02 -16.24
N GLN A 330 30.47 -3.56 -15.20
CA GLN A 330 31.37 -4.72 -15.22
C GLN A 330 32.58 -4.58 -16.20
N LYS A 331 32.73 -3.46 -16.86
CA LYS A 331 33.81 -3.09 -17.77
C LYS A 331 33.89 -1.57 -17.89
N ALA A 332 34.97 -1.05 -18.45
CA ALA A 332 35.09 0.37 -18.79
C ALA A 332 34.02 0.78 -19.82
N THR A 333 33.56 2.03 -19.73
CA THR A 333 32.66 2.63 -20.72
C THR A 333 33.44 3.09 -21.96
N ASN A 334 32.74 3.26 -23.09
CA ASN A 334 33.36 3.78 -24.31
C ASN A 334 33.78 5.25 -24.16
N ALA A 335 32.99 6.03 -23.40
CA ALA A 335 33.32 7.40 -23.06
C ALA A 335 32.55 7.81 -21.78
N VAL A 336 33.01 8.89 -21.14
CA VAL A 336 32.39 9.50 -19.96
C VAL A 336 32.07 10.95 -20.27
N PHE A 337 30.83 11.35 -20.00
CA PHE A 337 30.42 12.75 -20.02
C PHE A 337 30.32 13.28 -18.62
N LEU A 338 31.02 14.35 -18.32
CA LEU A 338 31.04 15.03 -17.04
C LEU A 338 30.15 16.28 -17.11
N ILE A 339 29.28 16.45 -16.14
CA ILE A 339 28.44 17.63 -15.94
C ILE A 339 28.48 18.06 -14.48
N GLY A 340 27.72 19.13 -14.14
CA GLY A 340 27.72 19.71 -12.81
C GLY A 340 28.94 20.60 -12.52
N GLY A 341 28.82 21.45 -11.50
CA GLY A 341 29.87 22.43 -11.16
C GLY A 341 31.19 21.80 -10.73
N GLY A 342 31.15 20.65 -10.04
CA GLY A 342 32.32 19.90 -9.59
C GLY A 342 33.14 19.27 -10.72
N SER A 343 32.54 19.06 -11.91
CA SER A 343 33.24 18.49 -13.07
C SER A 343 34.37 19.38 -13.61
N GLN A 344 34.37 20.66 -13.26
CA GLN A 344 35.36 21.66 -13.70
C GLN A 344 36.63 21.65 -12.87
N ILE A 345 36.76 20.77 -11.88
CA ILE A 345 37.94 20.67 -11.01
C ILE A 345 39.16 20.27 -11.88
N PRO A 346 40.25 21.06 -11.82
CA PRO A 346 41.46 20.74 -12.62
C PRO A 346 42.04 19.37 -12.25
N GLY A 347 42.36 18.56 -13.28
CA GLY A 347 42.93 17.24 -13.12
C GLY A 347 41.96 16.09 -12.86
N LEU A 348 40.68 16.38 -12.55
CA LEU A 348 39.68 15.35 -12.25
C LEU A 348 39.38 14.45 -13.46
N SER A 349 39.21 15.03 -14.65
CA SER A 349 38.93 14.28 -15.88
C SER A 349 40.06 13.30 -16.22
N GLN A 350 41.31 13.77 -16.14
CA GLN A 350 42.48 12.94 -16.38
C GLN A 350 42.60 11.77 -15.39
N MET A 351 42.33 12.04 -14.08
CA MET A 351 42.36 10.96 -13.09
C MET A 351 41.26 9.92 -13.30
N ILE A 352 40.05 10.35 -13.72
CA ILE A 352 38.98 9.40 -14.09
C ILE A 352 39.39 8.55 -15.29
N ALA A 353 40.03 9.15 -16.31
CA ALA A 353 40.53 8.42 -17.49
C ALA A 353 41.52 7.36 -17.09
N GLU A 354 42.50 7.73 -16.26
CA GLU A 354 43.53 6.81 -15.74
C GLU A 354 42.88 5.65 -14.96
N MET A 355 41.92 5.93 -14.05
CA MET A 355 41.28 4.92 -13.23
C MET A 355 40.41 3.96 -14.05
N LEU A 356 39.77 4.44 -15.12
CA LEU A 356 38.95 3.64 -16.02
C LEU A 356 39.78 2.97 -17.11
N ASN A 357 41.06 3.29 -17.21
CA ASN A 357 41.98 2.83 -18.27
C ASN A 357 41.45 3.13 -19.69
N ILE A 358 40.98 4.36 -19.89
CA ILE A 358 40.54 4.88 -21.19
C ILE A 358 41.34 6.12 -21.57
N ASN A 359 41.34 6.48 -22.85
CA ASN A 359 42.07 7.67 -23.31
C ASN A 359 41.38 8.95 -22.77
N ASP A 360 42.16 9.99 -22.51
CA ASP A 360 41.69 11.29 -22.03
C ASP A 360 40.66 11.94 -22.98
N ASP A 361 40.80 11.73 -24.28
CA ASP A 361 39.87 12.23 -25.31
C ASP A 361 38.48 11.58 -25.27
N ARG A 362 38.33 10.52 -24.47
CA ARG A 362 37.06 9.85 -24.22
C ARG A 362 36.30 10.40 -22.99
N ILE A 363 36.89 11.38 -22.31
CA ILE A 363 36.18 12.10 -21.23
C ILE A 363 35.92 13.53 -21.71
N ALA A 364 34.64 13.91 -21.72
CA ALA A 364 34.23 15.23 -22.17
C ALA A 364 33.37 15.93 -21.16
N LEU A 365 33.72 17.18 -20.85
CA LEU A 365 32.79 18.09 -20.15
C LEU A 365 31.64 18.46 -21.11
N ARG A 366 30.44 18.22 -20.64
CA ARG A 366 29.24 18.71 -21.30
C ARG A 366 28.76 20.00 -20.63
N SER A 367 28.61 21.02 -21.41
CA SER A 367 28.06 22.29 -21.01
C SER A 367 26.86 22.64 -21.87
N ARG A 368 26.21 23.73 -21.57
CA ARG A 368 25.15 24.32 -22.39
C ARG A 368 25.47 24.36 -23.89
N ASP A 369 26.70 24.74 -24.22
CA ASP A 369 27.12 24.95 -25.62
C ASP A 369 27.18 23.64 -26.42
N ASN A 370 27.17 22.50 -25.75
CA ASN A 370 27.14 21.17 -26.35
C ASN A 370 25.73 20.62 -26.59
N ILE A 371 24.66 21.40 -26.27
CA ILE A 371 23.27 20.97 -26.41
C ILE A 371 22.64 21.64 -27.64
N ASN A 372 22.36 20.86 -28.68
CA ASN A 372 21.88 21.36 -29.97
C ASN A 372 20.41 21.84 -29.96
N ASN A 373 19.58 21.32 -29.05
CA ASN A 373 18.12 21.54 -29.05
C ASN A 373 17.64 22.55 -28.02
N ILE A 374 18.53 23.47 -27.57
CA ILE A 374 18.19 24.48 -26.57
C ILE A 374 18.55 25.88 -27.06
N LYS A 375 17.60 26.82 -26.93
CA LYS A 375 17.81 28.24 -27.17
C LYS A 375 17.70 28.99 -25.84
N PHE A 376 18.60 29.93 -25.60
CA PHE A 376 18.59 30.75 -24.40
C PHE A 376 18.32 32.22 -24.72
N GLY A 377 17.40 32.81 -23.96
CA GLY A 377 17.17 34.25 -23.97
C GLY A 377 18.08 35.06 -23.05
N GLY A 378 19.09 34.49 -22.37
CA GLY A 378 19.93 35.18 -21.40
C GLY A 378 21.31 34.57 -21.15
N LYS A 379 22.22 35.39 -20.56
CA LYS A 379 23.64 35.02 -20.37
C LYS A 379 24.02 34.29 -19.08
N LYS A 380 23.08 34.05 -18.15
CA LYS A 380 23.41 33.67 -16.76
C LYS A 380 23.74 32.18 -16.50
N LEU A 381 23.42 31.25 -17.40
CA LEU A 381 23.66 29.82 -17.25
C LEU A 381 24.48 29.34 -18.46
N SER A 382 25.77 29.16 -18.31
CA SER A 382 26.66 28.82 -19.42
C SER A 382 27.50 27.56 -19.18
N GLY A 383 27.69 27.14 -17.93
CA GLY A 383 28.54 26.02 -17.55
C GLY A 383 27.86 24.65 -17.53
N PRO A 384 28.59 23.63 -17.11
CA PRO A 384 28.07 22.26 -16.92
C PRO A 384 26.93 22.16 -15.89
N GLU A 385 26.86 23.10 -14.94
CA GLU A 385 25.82 23.22 -13.93
C GLU A 385 24.43 23.55 -14.51
N ALA A 386 24.35 23.99 -15.76
CA ALA A 386 23.08 24.30 -16.42
C ALA A 386 22.33 23.04 -16.92
N ILE A 387 23.00 21.90 -17.04
CA ILE A 387 22.48 20.71 -17.71
C ILE A 387 21.29 20.13 -16.96
N THR A 388 21.44 19.87 -15.66
CA THR A 388 20.42 19.23 -14.83
C THR A 388 19.14 20.06 -14.70
N PRO A 389 19.17 21.39 -14.40
CA PRO A 389 17.97 22.22 -14.37
C PRO A 389 17.21 22.27 -15.71
N ILE A 390 17.91 22.27 -16.83
CA ILE A 390 17.32 22.19 -18.16
C ILE A 390 16.71 20.80 -18.38
N GLY A 391 17.42 19.76 -17.98
CA GLY A 391 16.97 18.37 -18.05
C GLY A 391 15.66 18.14 -17.32
N ILE A 392 15.49 18.75 -16.14
CA ILE A 392 14.23 18.72 -15.37
C ILE A 392 13.07 19.28 -16.21
N ALA A 393 13.24 20.47 -16.80
CA ALA A 393 12.22 21.09 -17.63
C ALA A 393 11.87 20.24 -18.87
N VAL A 394 12.88 19.76 -19.58
CA VAL A 394 12.69 18.93 -20.78
C VAL A 394 12.04 17.59 -20.44
N THR A 395 12.39 16.98 -19.32
CA THR A 395 11.77 15.73 -18.84
C THR A 395 10.31 15.95 -18.49
N ALA A 396 9.98 17.03 -17.79
CA ALA A 396 8.59 17.38 -17.46
C ALA A 396 7.73 17.59 -18.71
N ILE A 397 8.27 18.22 -19.75
CA ILE A 397 7.56 18.38 -21.03
C ILE A 397 7.32 17.04 -21.72
N LYS A 398 8.33 16.16 -21.78
CA LYS A 398 8.22 14.84 -22.42
C LYS A 398 7.22 13.93 -21.69
N GLN A 399 7.07 14.10 -20.39
CA GLN A 399 6.17 13.34 -19.54
C GLN A 399 4.80 14.00 -19.36
N ARG A 400 4.52 15.15 -20.01
CA ARG A 400 3.18 15.79 -19.98
C ARG A 400 2.09 14.78 -20.39
N GLY A 401 1.07 14.64 -19.55
CA GLY A 401 -0.01 13.66 -19.73
C GLY A 401 0.25 12.31 -19.08
N HIS A 402 1.46 12.11 -18.55
CA HIS A 402 1.85 10.93 -17.76
C HIS A 402 2.21 11.32 -16.31
N ASP A 403 1.53 12.35 -15.81
CA ASP A 403 1.83 12.98 -14.52
C ASP A 403 1.33 12.12 -13.35
N PHE A 404 1.98 12.27 -12.20
CA PHE A 404 1.45 11.72 -10.97
C PHE A 404 0.17 12.44 -10.57
N LEU A 405 -0.88 11.68 -10.34
CA LEU A 405 -2.07 12.18 -9.67
C LEU A 405 -1.78 12.28 -8.17
N SER A 406 -1.80 13.49 -7.61
CA SER A 406 -1.64 13.70 -6.18
C SER A 406 -3.00 13.93 -5.54
N VAL A 407 -3.41 13.04 -4.63
CA VAL A 407 -4.68 13.14 -3.91
C VAL A 407 -4.44 13.11 -2.40
N MET A 408 -5.38 13.64 -1.63
CA MET A 408 -5.43 13.49 -0.17
C MET A 408 -6.35 12.33 0.18
N PHE A 409 -5.81 11.25 0.76
CA PHE A 409 -6.58 10.10 1.21
C PHE A 409 -6.54 10.00 2.74
N ASN A 410 -7.69 10.14 3.39
CA ASN A 410 -7.82 10.16 4.85
C ASN A 410 -6.76 11.06 5.52
N GLY A 411 -6.59 12.28 5.00
CA GLY A 411 -5.65 13.28 5.49
C GLY A 411 -4.17 13.02 5.13
N LYS A 412 -3.87 11.95 4.38
CA LYS A 412 -2.51 11.65 3.89
C LYS A 412 -2.42 11.90 2.40
N ARG A 413 -1.34 12.56 1.97
CA ARG A 413 -1.09 12.77 0.54
C ARG A 413 -0.61 11.48 -0.10
N ILE A 414 -1.34 11.01 -1.11
CA ILE A 414 -1.03 9.84 -1.92
C ILE A 414 -0.76 10.29 -3.34
N ARG A 415 0.23 9.65 -3.97
CA ARG A 415 0.55 9.87 -5.38
C ARG A 415 0.34 8.60 -6.14
N LEU A 416 -0.46 8.73 -7.18
CA LEU A 416 -0.81 7.65 -8.08
C LEU A 416 -0.19 7.95 -9.45
N PHE A 417 0.33 6.93 -10.11
CA PHE A 417 0.69 7.06 -11.51
C PHE A 417 -0.58 7.22 -12.35
N ASN A 418 -0.65 8.29 -13.12
CA ASN A 418 -1.81 8.60 -13.94
C ASN A 418 -1.71 7.87 -15.30
N SER A 419 -1.91 6.54 -15.28
CA SER A 419 -1.84 5.69 -16.49
C SER A 419 -3.11 5.68 -17.32
N LYS A 420 -4.21 6.04 -16.68
CA LYS A 420 -5.58 6.13 -17.21
C LYS A 420 -6.33 7.07 -16.28
N LYS A 421 -7.54 7.42 -16.60
CA LYS A 421 -8.41 8.07 -15.60
C LYS A 421 -8.57 7.15 -14.41
N LEU A 422 -7.83 7.45 -13.34
CA LEU A 422 -7.85 6.66 -12.12
C LEU A 422 -9.16 6.87 -11.37
N THR A 423 -9.65 5.80 -10.75
CA THR A 423 -10.85 5.81 -9.94
C THR A 423 -10.53 5.70 -8.45
N VAL A 424 -11.51 5.90 -7.59
CA VAL A 424 -11.39 5.62 -6.16
C VAL A 424 -10.98 4.17 -5.90
N LEU A 425 -11.50 3.21 -6.70
CA LEU A 425 -11.12 1.80 -6.59
C LEU A 425 -9.61 1.60 -6.84
N ASP A 426 -9.06 2.25 -7.87
CA ASP A 426 -7.62 2.19 -8.17
C ASP A 426 -6.78 2.75 -7.01
N LEU A 427 -7.23 3.85 -6.38
CA LEU A 427 -6.59 4.41 -5.19
C LEU A 427 -6.62 3.43 -4.01
N LEU A 428 -7.78 2.83 -3.72
CA LEU A 428 -7.93 1.90 -2.60
C LEU A 428 -7.06 0.65 -2.78
N ALA A 429 -6.99 0.12 -4.01
CA ALA A 429 -6.10 -0.98 -4.36
C ALA A 429 -4.62 -0.59 -4.16
N PHE A 430 -4.23 0.60 -4.57
CA PHE A 430 -2.86 1.11 -4.44
C PHE A 430 -2.43 1.28 -2.97
N VAL A 431 -3.32 1.80 -2.11
CA VAL A 431 -3.01 1.99 -0.69
C VAL A 431 -3.14 0.70 0.14
N GLY A 432 -3.54 -0.41 -0.49
CA GLY A 432 -3.76 -1.68 0.20
C GLY A 432 -4.94 -1.64 1.17
N PHE A 433 -6.00 -0.89 0.83
CA PHE A 433 -7.21 -0.83 1.66
C PHE A 433 -7.91 -2.19 1.65
N ASP A 434 -8.28 -2.71 2.83
CA ASP A 434 -8.94 -4.01 2.94
C ASP A 434 -10.32 -3.98 2.27
N PRO A 435 -10.56 -4.77 1.20
CA PRO A 435 -11.85 -4.82 0.53
C PRO A 435 -13.00 -5.26 1.44
N ASN A 436 -12.72 -6.05 2.49
CA ASN A 436 -13.74 -6.46 3.47
C ASN A 436 -14.28 -5.28 4.27
N SER A 437 -13.49 -4.23 4.42
CA SER A 437 -13.90 -2.99 5.10
C SER A 437 -14.84 -2.11 4.25
N LEU A 438 -15.12 -2.47 2.99
CA LEU A 438 -16.06 -1.77 2.13
C LEU A 438 -17.50 -2.29 2.28
N ILE A 439 -17.67 -3.52 2.75
CA ILE A 439 -18.95 -4.23 2.78
C ILE A 439 -19.39 -4.43 4.22
N GLY A 440 -20.49 -3.79 4.60
CA GLY A 440 -21.16 -4.03 5.87
C GLY A 440 -21.94 -5.36 5.83
N ARG A 441 -21.52 -6.32 6.63
CA ARG A 441 -22.23 -7.59 6.76
C ARG A 441 -23.38 -7.42 7.73
N SER A 442 -24.54 -8.00 7.42
CA SER A 442 -25.65 -8.09 8.37
C SER A 442 -25.27 -9.02 9.53
N GLY A 443 -25.76 -8.69 10.72
CA GLY A 443 -25.64 -9.54 11.89
C GLY A 443 -26.39 -10.85 11.67
N LYS A 444 -25.95 -11.89 12.37
CA LYS A 444 -26.62 -13.20 12.34
C LYS A 444 -28.02 -13.08 12.95
N SER A 445 -28.98 -13.67 12.30
CA SER A 445 -30.36 -13.82 12.82
C SER A 445 -30.44 -15.04 13.72
N ILE A 446 -31.42 -15.09 14.58
CA ILE A 446 -31.71 -16.23 15.50
C ILE A 446 -33.08 -16.78 15.14
N ARG A 447 -33.17 -18.09 15.00
CA ARG A 447 -34.41 -18.84 14.81
C ARG A 447 -34.49 -19.88 15.92
N PHE A 448 -35.60 -19.93 16.61
CA PHE A 448 -35.84 -20.87 17.70
C PHE A 448 -37.32 -21.21 17.79
N THR A 449 -37.68 -22.24 18.57
CA THR A 449 -39.11 -22.59 18.80
C THR A 449 -39.45 -22.45 20.28
N ILE A 450 -40.66 -22.00 20.56
CA ILE A 450 -41.27 -22.01 21.91
C ILE A 450 -42.59 -22.77 21.83
N ASN A 451 -42.73 -23.89 22.54
CA ASN A 451 -43.89 -24.76 22.50
C ASN A 451 -44.28 -25.16 21.08
N GLY A 452 -43.27 -25.39 20.19
CA GLY A 452 -43.50 -25.72 18.78
C GLY A 452 -43.77 -24.54 17.86
N GLU A 453 -43.94 -23.34 18.36
CA GLU A 453 -44.06 -22.12 17.56
C GLU A 453 -42.69 -21.57 17.16
N GLU A 454 -42.47 -21.39 15.87
CA GLU A 454 -41.22 -20.82 15.35
C GLU A 454 -41.17 -19.31 15.59
N LYS A 455 -40.07 -18.84 16.16
CA LYS A 455 -39.72 -17.43 16.35
C LYS A 455 -38.49 -17.10 15.55
N PHE A 456 -38.48 -15.90 14.94
CA PHE A 456 -37.37 -15.44 14.12
C PHE A 456 -37.02 -14.00 14.45
N ILE A 457 -35.76 -13.76 14.85
CA ILE A 457 -35.25 -12.41 15.13
C ILE A 457 -34.15 -12.12 14.14
N LYS A 458 -34.30 -11.04 13.39
CA LYS A 458 -33.32 -10.58 12.42
C LYS A 458 -32.16 -9.88 13.12
N GLY A 459 -30.92 -10.19 12.71
CA GLY A 459 -29.78 -9.35 13.02
C GLY A 459 -29.91 -7.97 12.34
N GLU A 460 -29.18 -7.00 12.87
CA GLU A 460 -29.13 -5.67 12.29
C GLU A 460 -28.49 -5.70 10.89
N LEU A 461 -28.95 -4.83 10.01
CA LEU A 461 -28.33 -4.66 8.68
C LEU A 461 -27.00 -3.93 8.84
N GLY A 462 -25.95 -4.44 8.18
CA GLY A 462 -24.71 -3.71 8.08
C GLY A 462 -24.85 -2.49 7.17
N GLN A 463 -24.00 -1.49 7.41
CA GLN A 463 -23.89 -0.29 6.58
C GLN A 463 -22.62 -0.39 5.72
N ALA A 464 -22.76 -0.16 4.42
CA ALA A 464 -21.60 -0.11 3.52
C ALA A 464 -20.67 1.04 3.88
N ALA A 465 -19.41 0.93 3.49
CA ALA A 465 -18.45 2.01 3.61
C ALA A 465 -18.95 3.28 2.93
N ARG A 466 -18.65 4.42 3.54
CA ARG A 466 -18.99 5.73 2.98
C ARG A 466 -17.77 6.32 2.33
N ILE A 467 -17.87 6.58 1.02
CA ILE A 467 -16.81 7.18 0.21
C ILE A 467 -17.21 8.63 -0.04
N ILE A 468 -16.30 9.54 0.27
CA ILE A 468 -16.49 10.99 0.09
C ILE A 468 -15.32 11.52 -0.74
N VAL A 469 -15.61 12.26 -1.80
CA VAL A 469 -14.62 12.96 -2.63
C VAL A 469 -14.97 14.45 -2.62
N ASN A 470 -14.05 15.28 -2.16
CA ASN A 470 -14.22 16.74 -2.05
C ASN A 470 -15.48 17.15 -1.25
N GLY A 471 -15.83 16.37 -0.21
CA GLY A 471 -17.00 16.61 0.63
C GLY A 471 -18.33 16.06 0.08
N GLU A 472 -18.35 15.50 -1.12
CA GLU A 472 -19.54 14.90 -1.73
C GLU A 472 -19.46 13.36 -1.69
N THR A 473 -20.63 12.69 -1.57
CA THR A 473 -20.70 11.24 -1.61
C THR A 473 -20.32 10.73 -3.01
N ALA A 474 -19.41 9.77 -3.06
CA ALA A 474 -18.86 9.21 -4.28
C ALA A 474 -18.96 7.68 -4.32
N SER A 475 -18.67 7.09 -5.47
CA SER A 475 -18.62 5.64 -5.69
C SER A 475 -17.18 5.17 -5.94
N LEU A 476 -16.99 3.85 -5.98
CA LEU A 476 -15.71 3.25 -6.33
C LEU A 476 -15.24 3.62 -7.76
N ASP A 477 -16.19 3.86 -8.67
CA ASP A 477 -15.92 4.22 -10.06
C ASP A 477 -15.74 5.73 -10.28
N THR A 478 -15.82 6.54 -9.22
CA THR A 478 -15.62 7.98 -9.32
C THR A 478 -14.19 8.26 -9.76
N PHE A 479 -14.03 9.01 -10.86
CA PHE A 479 -12.72 9.44 -11.36
C PHE A 479 -12.08 10.46 -10.42
N LEU A 480 -10.78 10.31 -10.24
CA LEU A 480 -9.96 11.18 -9.40
C LEU A 480 -9.25 12.24 -10.25
N ASN A 481 -9.17 13.46 -9.72
CA ASN A 481 -8.37 14.54 -10.25
C ASN A 481 -7.24 14.88 -9.28
N SER A 482 -6.23 15.63 -9.76
CA SER A 482 -5.17 16.12 -8.88
C SER A 482 -5.75 17.03 -7.80
N GLN A 483 -5.27 16.87 -6.57
CA GLN A 483 -5.70 17.57 -5.35
C GLN A 483 -7.05 17.14 -4.78
N ASP A 484 -7.74 16.15 -5.34
CA ASP A 484 -8.95 15.63 -4.72
C ASP A 484 -8.68 15.16 -3.28
N GLU A 485 -9.63 15.47 -2.40
CA GLU A 485 -9.65 15.00 -1.01
C GLU A 485 -10.62 13.83 -0.88
N ILE A 486 -10.07 12.65 -0.61
CA ILE A 486 -10.83 11.41 -0.51
C ILE A 486 -10.85 10.95 0.96
N THR A 487 -12.04 10.78 1.50
CA THR A 487 -12.28 10.16 2.80
C THR A 487 -13.08 8.89 2.63
N VAL A 488 -12.59 7.81 3.22
CA VAL A 488 -13.29 6.52 3.26
C VAL A 488 -13.51 6.14 4.71
N GLU A 489 -14.77 6.12 5.10
CA GLU A 489 -15.23 5.61 6.39
C GLU A 489 -15.52 4.11 6.21
N PRO A 490 -14.90 3.21 7.00
CA PRO A 490 -15.12 1.78 6.85
C PRO A 490 -16.58 1.39 7.06
N ALA A 491 -16.99 0.28 6.46
CA ALA A 491 -18.29 -0.32 6.66
C ALA A 491 -18.50 -0.71 8.13
N ILE A 492 -19.73 -0.58 8.59
CA ILE A 492 -20.15 -0.98 9.93
C ILE A 492 -20.93 -2.29 9.81
N HIS A 493 -20.47 -3.33 10.52
CA HIS A 493 -21.19 -4.59 10.58
C HIS A 493 -22.41 -4.46 11.50
N GLY A 494 -23.53 -5.03 11.09
CA GLY A 494 -24.72 -5.16 11.92
C GLY A 494 -24.47 -6.05 13.13
N ARG A 495 -25.11 -5.75 14.24
CA ARG A 495 -25.04 -6.58 15.45
C ARG A 495 -25.84 -7.86 15.23
N ASN A 496 -25.36 -8.95 15.80
CA ASN A 496 -26.11 -10.20 15.83
C ASN A 496 -27.40 -9.99 16.63
N ALA A 497 -28.44 -10.72 16.26
CA ALA A 497 -29.66 -10.78 17.05
C ALA A 497 -29.35 -11.39 18.43
N GLU A 498 -29.97 -10.84 19.45
CA GLU A 498 -29.93 -11.37 20.80
C GLU A 498 -31.36 -11.61 21.25
N ALA A 499 -31.61 -12.71 21.94
CA ALA A 499 -32.89 -13.07 22.54
C ALA A 499 -32.64 -13.63 23.91
N LYS A 500 -33.44 -13.16 24.87
CA LYS A 500 -33.44 -13.70 26.22
C LYS A 500 -34.74 -14.43 26.47
N LEU A 501 -34.66 -15.51 27.20
CA LEU A 501 -35.82 -16.32 27.55
C LEU A 501 -36.89 -15.47 28.30
N SER A 502 -36.47 -14.58 29.18
CA SER A 502 -37.35 -13.64 29.91
C SER A 502 -38.20 -12.74 29.02
N ASP A 503 -37.84 -12.54 27.77
CA ASP A 503 -38.58 -11.68 26.83
C ASP A 503 -39.84 -12.40 26.26
N TYR A 504 -39.92 -13.72 26.45
CA TYR A 504 -40.92 -14.61 25.85
C TYR A 504 -41.74 -15.41 26.89
N VAL A 505 -41.18 -15.60 28.09
CA VAL A 505 -41.76 -16.47 29.10
C VAL A 505 -41.85 -15.71 30.43
N ASN A 506 -43.08 -15.66 30.97
CA ASN A 506 -43.32 -15.20 32.35
C ASN A 506 -43.15 -16.38 33.30
N VAL A 507 -42.21 -16.31 34.20
CA VAL A 507 -41.89 -17.40 35.10
C VAL A 507 -42.69 -17.23 36.40
N THR A 508 -43.52 -18.23 36.73
CA THR A 508 -44.15 -18.35 38.04
C THR A 508 -43.19 -19.02 39.03
N PRO A 509 -43.04 -18.52 40.27
CA PRO A 509 -42.16 -19.10 41.26
C PRO A 509 -42.49 -20.59 41.52
N LYS A 510 -41.46 -21.40 41.63
CA LYS A 510 -41.63 -22.82 42.00
C LYS A 510 -42.12 -22.91 43.45
N ILE A 511 -43.20 -23.64 43.66
CA ILE A 511 -43.74 -23.98 44.96
C ILE A 511 -43.57 -25.45 45.23
N GLY A 512 -43.16 -25.84 46.44
CA GLY A 512 -43.00 -27.22 46.86
C GLY A 512 -44.33 -27.75 47.42
N LEU A 513 -44.77 -28.91 46.89
CA LEU A 513 -45.97 -29.61 47.37
C LEU A 513 -45.77 -31.11 47.36
N LYS A 514 -46.64 -31.86 48.04
CA LYS A 514 -46.63 -33.32 48.02
C LYS A 514 -47.73 -33.80 47.08
N PHE A 515 -47.37 -34.62 46.08
CA PHE A 515 -48.26 -35.29 45.17
C PHE A 515 -48.17 -36.81 45.40
N ASN A 516 -49.26 -37.43 45.83
CA ASN A 516 -49.31 -38.82 46.20
C ASN A 516 -48.17 -39.24 47.15
N GLY A 517 -47.79 -38.39 48.10
CA GLY A 517 -46.73 -38.62 49.09
C GLY A 517 -45.31 -38.27 48.62
N MET A 518 -45.09 -37.94 47.37
CA MET A 518 -43.80 -37.49 46.85
C MET A 518 -43.72 -35.98 46.81
N LEU A 519 -42.56 -35.42 47.22
CA LEU A 519 -42.30 -33.99 47.11
C LEU A 519 -42.04 -33.66 45.64
N ILE A 520 -42.82 -32.75 45.11
CA ILE A 520 -42.68 -32.18 43.76
C ILE A 520 -42.65 -30.66 43.81
N TYR A 521 -42.17 -30.05 42.71
CA TYR A 521 -42.18 -28.60 42.56
C TYR A 521 -43.14 -28.23 41.43
N ALA A 522 -44.17 -27.44 41.72
CA ALA A 522 -45.08 -26.81 40.76
C ALA A 522 -44.59 -25.39 40.43
N GLY A 523 -45.04 -24.78 39.35
CA GLY A 523 -44.62 -23.51 38.81
C GLY A 523 -44.18 -23.64 37.37
N THR A 524 -43.50 -22.66 36.82
CA THR A 524 -43.00 -22.70 35.46
C THR A 524 -41.77 -23.61 35.34
N GLN A 525 -41.89 -24.62 34.54
CA GLN A 525 -40.77 -25.51 34.17
C GLN A 525 -40.36 -25.18 32.72
N ILE A 526 -39.07 -24.96 32.52
CA ILE A 526 -38.52 -24.59 31.22
C ILE A 526 -37.48 -25.60 30.79
N TYR A 527 -37.64 -26.12 29.60
CA TYR A 527 -36.71 -27.05 28.99
C TYR A 527 -36.12 -26.47 27.72
N VAL A 528 -34.80 -26.34 27.62
CA VAL A 528 -34.12 -25.95 26.42
C VAL A 528 -33.38 -27.16 25.84
N ASN A 529 -33.72 -27.51 24.61
CA ASN A 529 -33.18 -28.69 23.93
C ASN A 529 -33.30 -29.98 24.76
N GLY A 530 -34.44 -30.12 25.51
CA GLY A 530 -34.75 -31.26 26.34
C GLY A 530 -34.13 -31.23 27.75
N ASN A 531 -33.33 -30.24 28.09
CA ASN A 531 -32.73 -30.10 29.42
C ASN A 531 -33.47 -29.04 30.23
N GLU A 532 -33.86 -29.37 31.48
CA GLU A 532 -34.44 -28.38 32.39
C GLU A 532 -33.43 -27.28 32.73
N THR A 533 -33.89 -26.04 32.71
CA THR A 533 -33.06 -24.87 32.95
C THR A 533 -33.74 -23.89 33.89
N GLU A 534 -32.94 -23.04 34.55
CA GLU A 534 -33.38 -21.92 35.36
C GLU A 534 -33.41 -20.62 34.54
N ASP A 535 -34.06 -19.60 35.07
CA ASP A 535 -34.29 -18.31 34.42
C ASP A 535 -33.04 -17.63 33.86
N TYR A 536 -33.23 -16.75 32.84
CA TYR A 536 -32.24 -15.83 32.27
C TYR A 536 -31.22 -16.42 31.29
N ILE A 537 -31.59 -17.43 30.54
CA ILE A 537 -30.71 -17.95 29.45
C ILE A 537 -30.83 -17.06 28.20
N ASN A 538 -29.69 -16.80 27.57
CA ASN A 538 -29.69 -16.27 26.22
C ASN A 538 -30.05 -17.42 25.25
N ILE A 539 -31.03 -17.15 24.40
CA ILE A 539 -31.51 -18.10 23.40
C ILE A 539 -30.53 -18.12 22.23
N SER A 540 -30.14 -19.30 21.80
CA SER A 540 -29.25 -19.50 20.65
C SER A 540 -30.04 -19.89 19.41
N ASP A 541 -29.39 -19.73 18.24
CA ASP A 541 -29.97 -20.16 16.97
C ASP A 541 -30.18 -21.68 16.96
N GLY A 542 -31.40 -22.11 16.66
CA GLY A 542 -31.80 -23.52 16.63
C GLY A 542 -32.35 -24.06 17.96
N ASP A 543 -32.44 -23.25 19.02
CA ASP A 543 -32.97 -23.73 20.30
C ASP A 543 -34.46 -24.12 20.20
N SER A 544 -34.79 -25.25 20.83
CA SER A 544 -36.16 -25.74 21.05
C SER A 544 -36.50 -25.59 22.51
N ILE A 545 -37.45 -24.67 22.80
CA ILE A 545 -37.86 -24.31 24.15
C ILE A 545 -39.25 -24.86 24.41
N LEU A 546 -39.37 -25.65 25.45
CA LEU A 546 -40.64 -26.13 25.95
C LEU A 546 -40.90 -25.50 27.32
N VAL A 547 -42.02 -24.82 27.47
CA VAL A 547 -42.47 -24.18 28.71
C VAL A 547 -43.72 -24.88 29.17
N ARG A 548 -43.73 -25.33 30.42
CA ARG A 548 -44.87 -25.93 31.09
C ARG A 548 -45.17 -25.10 32.34
N ASP A 549 -46.39 -24.64 32.50
CA ASP A 549 -46.85 -23.96 33.70
C ASP A 549 -47.70 -24.96 34.48
N ILE A 550 -47.25 -25.29 35.68
CA ILE A 550 -48.00 -26.14 36.60
C ILE A 550 -48.53 -25.25 37.72
N THR A 551 -49.77 -24.81 37.54
CA THR A 551 -50.39 -23.83 38.44
C THR A 551 -51.64 -24.34 39.14
N CYS A 552 -52.31 -25.34 38.58
CA CYS A 552 -53.51 -25.95 39.11
C CYS A 552 -53.40 -27.49 39.10
N ILE A 553 -54.39 -28.11 39.72
CA ILE A 553 -54.43 -29.59 39.77
C ILE A 553 -54.54 -30.21 38.38
N ASN A 554 -55.29 -29.57 37.45
CA ASN A 554 -55.39 -30.09 36.09
C ASN A 554 -54.04 -30.22 35.43
N ASP A 555 -53.13 -29.27 35.65
CA ASP A 555 -51.78 -29.31 35.09
C ASP A 555 -50.99 -30.51 35.65
N LEU A 556 -51.19 -30.84 36.93
CA LEU A 556 -50.59 -32.04 37.56
C LEU A 556 -51.20 -33.34 37.02
N LEU A 557 -52.50 -33.39 36.85
CA LEU A 557 -53.19 -34.55 36.31
C LEU A 557 -52.69 -34.85 34.90
N GLU A 558 -52.65 -33.81 34.08
CA GLU A 558 -52.14 -33.90 32.69
C GLU A 558 -50.66 -34.35 32.66
N MET A 559 -49.82 -33.79 33.54
CA MET A 559 -48.42 -34.13 33.64
C MET A 559 -48.20 -35.60 34.01
N TYR A 560 -49.01 -36.17 34.90
CA TYR A 560 -48.90 -37.54 35.38
C TYR A 560 -49.83 -38.53 34.71
N GLY A 561 -50.60 -38.08 33.71
CA GLY A 561 -51.48 -38.89 32.88
C GLY A 561 -52.72 -39.43 33.60
N PHE A 562 -53.25 -38.66 34.55
CA PHE A 562 -54.54 -38.95 35.22
C PHE A 562 -55.68 -38.27 34.46
N ASP A 563 -56.78 -39.00 34.27
CA ASP A 563 -58.00 -38.43 33.74
C ASP A 563 -58.79 -37.75 34.87
N PRO A 564 -59.10 -36.45 34.76
CA PRO A 564 -59.89 -35.71 35.77
C PRO A 564 -61.24 -36.34 36.05
N GLU A 565 -61.93 -36.86 35.02
CA GLU A 565 -63.28 -37.46 35.20
C GLU A 565 -63.24 -38.82 35.94
N GLU A 566 -62.14 -39.57 35.80
CA GLU A 566 -61.92 -40.85 36.43
C GLU A 566 -61.18 -40.78 37.77
N SER A 567 -60.75 -39.60 38.16
CA SER A 567 -59.96 -39.37 39.36
C SER A 567 -60.75 -38.69 40.48
N ARG A 568 -60.48 -39.17 41.71
CA ARG A 568 -60.87 -38.47 42.94
C ARG A 568 -59.67 -37.72 43.47
N ILE A 569 -59.85 -36.42 43.64
CA ILE A 569 -58.76 -35.49 43.98
C ILE A 569 -59.00 -35.00 45.41
N VAL A 570 -58.01 -35.17 46.28
CA VAL A 570 -58.04 -34.74 47.66
C VAL A 570 -56.84 -33.81 47.91
N VAL A 571 -57.09 -32.58 48.34
CA VAL A 571 -56.07 -31.61 48.71
C VAL A 571 -56.20 -31.30 50.22
N ASN A 572 -55.09 -31.49 50.95
CA ASN A 572 -55.06 -31.24 52.39
C ASN A 572 -56.22 -31.93 53.17
N GLY A 573 -56.64 -33.11 52.68
CA GLY A 573 -57.73 -33.90 53.29
C GLY A 573 -59.15 -33.49 52.83
N ASN A 574 -59.33 -32.50 51.96
CA ASN A 574 -60.63 -32.09 51.42
C ASN A 574 -60.73 -32.48 49.95
N GLU A 575 -61.91 -32.87 49.51
CA GLU A 575 -62.17 -33.16 48.09
C GLU A 575 -62.25 -31.85 47.30
N GLU A 576 -61.38 -31.70 46.26
CA GLU A 576 -61.27 -30.50 45.44
C GLU A 576 -61.46 -30.90 43.96
N ASN A 577 -61.61 -29.87 43.10
CA ASN A 577 -61.77 -30.07 41.68
C ASN A 577 -60.46 -29.77 40.92
N GLU A 578 -60.43 -30.10 39.65
CA GLU A 578 -59.27 -29.95 38.75
C GLU A 578 -58.79 -28.49 38.63
N SER A 579 -59.65 -27.50 38.87
CA SER A 579 -59.31 -26.06 38.75
C SER A 579 -58.73 -25.47 40.05
N TYR A 580 -58.47 -26.27 41.07
CA TYR A 580 -57.84 -25.80 42.30
C TYR A 580 -56.43 -25.30 42.04
N ASN A 581 -56.15 -24.02 42.41
CA ASN A 581 -54.80 -23.44 42.29
C ASN A 581 -53.88 -24.00 43.39
N LEU A 582 -52.76 -24.51 42.95
CA LEU A 582 -51.77 -25.10 43.86
C LEU A 582 -51.07 -24.07 44.72
N MET A 583 -50.87 -24.41 46.01
CA MET A 583 -50.22 -23.53 46.99
C MET A 583 -49.00 -24.25 47.59
N GLU A 584 -48.03 -23.43 48.09
CA GLU A 584 -46.86 -23.92 48.81
C GLU A 584 -47.27 -24.81 49.99
N GLY A 585 -46.75 -26.06 50.03
CA GLY A 585 -47.00 -27.02 51.10
C GLY A 585 -48.25 -27.87 50.95
N ASP A 586 -49.01 -27.76 49.84
CA ASP A 586 -50.18 -28.62 49.61
C ASP A 586 -49.83 -30.07 49.57
N GLU A 587 -50.73 -30.90 50.11
CA GLU A 587 -50.67 -32.36 50.01
C GLU A 587 -51.84 -32.85 49.14
N VAL A 588 -51.50 -33.15 47.89
CA VAL A 588 -52.45 -33.57 46.84
C VAL A 588 -52.39 -35.08 46.70
N GLN A 589 -53.56 -35.69 46.87
CA GLN A 589 -53.76 -37.15 46.67
C GLN A 589 -54.75 -37.37 45.55
N VAL A 590 -54.37 -38.20 44.57
CA VAL A 590 -55.22 -38.57 43.43
C VAL A 590 -55.45 -40.04 43.43
N GLU A 591 -56.72 -40.47 43.53
CA GLU A 591 -57.14 -41.86 43.51
C GLU A 591 -58.10 -42.10 42.33
N LEU A 592 -57.98 -43.25 41.63
CA LEU A 592 -58.93 -43.62 40.57
C LEU A 592 -60.27 -43.96 41.17
N ARG A 593 -61.34 -43.52 40.56
CA ARG A 593 -62.76 -43.74 41.04
C ARG A 593 -63.28 -45.17 40.78
N THR A 594 -62.45 -46.08 40.30
CA THR A 594 -62.83 -47.47 40.06
C THR A 594 -62.72 -48.34 41.29
N ASP A 595 -63.76 -49.13 41.63
CA ASP A 595 -63.89 -50.04 42.76
C ASP A 595 -63.03 -51.32 42.64
N GLU A 596 -61.99 -51.32 41.87
CA GLU A 596 -61.06 -52.47 41.78
C GLU A 596 -59.66 -52.09 42.31
N ARG A 597 -59.30 -52.78 43.42
CA ARG A 597 -57.95 -52.70 44.01
C ARG A 597 -56.95 -53.19 42.97
N LEU A 598 -56.34 -52.30 42.21
CA LEU A 598 -55.18 -52.59 41.41
C LEU A 598 -53.90 -52.54 42.29
N ASP A 599 -53.14 -53.56 42.15
CA ASP A 599 -51.94 -53.87 42.96
C ASP A 599 -50.90 -52.72 42.78
N PHE A 600 -50.51 -52.08 43.90
CA PHE A 600 -49.58 -50.96 44.01
C PHE A 600 -48.20 -51.20 43.38
N ASN A 601 -47.88 -52.47 43.00
CA ASN A 601 -46.64 -52.78 42.34
C ASN A 601 -46.56 -52.46 40.83
N VAL A 602 -47.72 -52.22 40.20
CA VAL A 602 -47.75 -51.87 38.77
C VAL A 602 -47.46 -50.36 38.56
N LEU A 603 -47.85 -49.53 39.52
CA LEU A 603 -47.64 -48.08 39.45
C LEU A 603 -46.15 -47.68 39.66
N ASN A 604 -45.41 -48.42 40.49
CA ASN A 604 -43.97 -48.14 40.67
C ASN A 604 -43.10 -48.51 39.46
N ASN A 605 -43.55 -49.38 38.58
CA ASN A 605 -42.84 -49.69 37.34
C ASN A 605 -43.13 -48.71 36.22
N SER A 606 -44.27 -48.00 36.26
CA SER A 606 -44.59 -46.94 35.27
C SER A 606 -43.87 -45.62 35.55
N MET A 607 -43.54 -45.35 36.82
CA MET A 607 -42.81 -44.13 37.20
C MET A 607 -41.32 -44.15 36.89
N ASN A 608 -40.74 -45.32 36.68
CA ASN A 608 -39.30 -45.43 36.31
C ASN A 608 -39.04 -45.41 34.82
N THR A 609 -40.05 -45.23 33.98
CA THR A 609 -39.93 -45.19 32.52
C THR A 609 -40.24 -43.84 31.88
N ILE A 610 -40.44 -42.78 32.68
CA ILE A 610 -40.71 -41.42 32.17
C ILE A 610 -39.44 -40.53 32.24
N ASN A 611 -38.30 -41.10 31.92
CA ASN A 611 -37.07 -40.33 31.77
C ASN A 611 -36.47 -40.40 30.35
N ASP A 612 -37.22 -40.82 29.35
CA ASP A 612 -36.79 -40.64 27.97
C ASP A 612 -37.68 -39.60 27.29
N PRO A 613 -37.07 -38.52 26.82
CA PRO A 613 -37.78 -37.59 25.96
C PRO A 613 -38.26 -38.33 24.72
N ILE A 614 -39.48 -38.07 24.26
CA ILE A 614 -39.99 -38.54 22.96
C ILE A 614 -39.07 -37.97 21.91
N ILE A 615 -38.06 -38.76 21.53
CA ILE A 615 -37.23 -38.52 20.37
C ILE A 615 -38.12 -38.74 19.16
N ASN A 616 -38.35 -37.66 18.43
CA ASN A 616 -38.98 -37.72 17.14
C ASN A 616 -38.13 -38.63 16.23
N THR A 617 -38.65 -39.80 15.84
CA THR A 617 -37.93 -40.91 15.25
C THR A 617 -37.56 -40.73 13.76
N ASP A 618 -37.43 -39.45 13.29
CA ASP A 618 -37.03 -39.17 11.91
C ASP A 618 -35.57 -38.72 11.73
N ASP A 619 -34.81 -38.56 12.81
CA ASP A 619 -33.39 -38.23 12.66
C ASP A 619 -32.60 -39.45 12.22
N LYS A 620 -32.04 -39.38 11.02
CA LYS A 620 -31.08 -40.38 10.53
C LYS A 620 -29.75 -40.21 11.30
N VAL A 621 -29.41 -41.21 12.08
CA VAL A 621 -28.10 -41.29 12.78
C VAL A 621 -27.28 -42.35 12.09
N PHE A 622 -26.10 -42.03 11.59
CA PHE A 622 -25.20 -43.01 11.03
C PHE A 622 -23.73 -42.71 11.35
N HIS A 623 -22.90 -43.72 11.24
CA HIS A 623 -21.48 -43.64 11.59
C HIS A 623 -20.62 -43.57 10.34
N ILE A 624 -19.62 -42.69 10.36
CA ILE A 624 -18.53 -42.60 9.38
C ILE A 624 -17.20 -42.60 10.11
N THR A 625 -16.11 -42.82 9.39
CA THR A 625 -14.76 -42.69 9.95
C THR A 625 -14.08 -41.47 9.36
N VAL A 626 -13.63 -40.52 10.17
CA VAL A 626 -12.90 -39.35 9.73
C VAL A 626 -11.48 -39.35 10.30
N ASN A 627 -10.48 -39.42 9.44
CA ASN A 627 -9.06 -39.53 9.81
C ASN A 627 -8.82 -40.65 10.87
N GLY A 628 -9.48 -41.78 10.67
CA GLY A 628 -9.38 -42.96 11.58
C GLY A 628 -10.20 -42.86 12.87
N LYS A 629 -10.97 -41.77 13.10
CA LYS A 629 -11.86 -41.61 14.25
C LYS A 629 -13.31 -41.87 13.87
N ASN A 630 -14.03 -42.64 14.66
CA ASN A 630 -15.47 -42.87 14.45
C ASN A 630 -16.22 -41.55 14.75
N THR A 631 -16.99 -41.07 13.80
CA THR A 631 -17.75 -39.80 13.86
C THR A 631 -19.22 -40.11 13.61
N ILE A 632 -20.10 -39.57 14.43
CA ILE A 632 -21.54 -39.74 14.30
C ILE A 632 -22.13 -38.55 13.55
N ILE A 633 -22.80 -38.81 12.44
CA ILE A 633 -23.60 -37.83 11.71
C ILE A 633 -25.04 -37.92 12.18
N LYS A 634 -25.59 -36.82 12.67
CA LYS A 634 -26.98 -36.71 13.13
C LYS A 634 -27.69 -35.61 12.37
N GLY A 635 -28.95 -35.85 11.99
CA GLY A 635 -29.80 -34.83 11.36
C GLY A 635 -30.88 -35.49 10.48
N ASN A 636 -31.75 -34.67 9.94
CA ASN A 636 -32.92 -35.13 9.14
C ASN A 636 -32.82 -34.81 7.64
N LYS A 637 -31.60 -34.64 7.08
CA LYS A 637 -31.41 -34.44 5.63
C LYS A 637 -31.71 -35.73 4.86
N HIS A 638 -32.33 -35.58 3.68
CA HIS A 638 -32.56 -36.73 2.79
C HIS A 638 -31.24 -37.32 2.26
N GLN A 639 -30.23 -36.48 2.06
CA GLN A 639 -28.91 -36.81 1.52
C GLN A 639 -27.85 -35.96 2.20
N TYR A 640 -26.78 -36.62 2.66
CA TYR A 640 -25.61 -35.94 3.25
C TYR A 640 -24.48 -35.89 2.24
N ILE A 641 -23.75 -34.78 2.21
CA ILE A 641 -22.61 -34.59 1.34
C ILE A 641 -21.33 -34.38 2.14
N PHE A 642 -20.18 -34.49 1.50
CA PHE A 642 -18.88 -34.37 2.15
C PHE A 642 -18.74 -33.07 2.99
N LEU A 643 -19.31 -31.94 2.53
CA LEU A 643 -19.30 -30.69 3.27
C LEU A 643 -20.00 -30.76 4.64
N ASP A 644 -21.01 -31.62 4.78
CA ASP A 644 -21.77 -31.76 6.03
C ASP A 644 -20.92 -32.37 7.15
N VAL A 645 -19.85 -33.07 6.84
CA VAL A 645 -18.92 -33.66 7.82
C VAL A 645 -18.27 -32.61 8.70
N PHE A 646 -17.98 -31.44 8.13
CA PHE A 646 -17.34 -30.35 8.88
C PHE A 646 -18.21 -29.76 10.00
N ASN A 647 -19.51 -30.03 9.98
CA ASN A 647 -20.42 -29.63 11.07
C ASN A 647 -20.31 -30.63 12.28
N HIS A 648 -19.65 -31.76 12.10
CA HIS A 648 -19.56 -32.83 13.10
C HIS A 648 -18.13 -33.12 13.56
N ILE A 649 -17.13 -32.35 13.05
CA ILE A 649 -15.72 -32.48 13.43
C ILE A 649 -15.12 -31.11 13.75
N ASP A 650 -14.21 -31.08 14.72
CA ASP A 650 -13.40 -29.86 14.98
C ASP A 650 -12.16 -29.89 14.08
N PHE A 651 -12.32 -29.38 12.86
CA PHE A 651 -11.25 -29.33 11.87
C PHE A 651 -11.12 -27.93 11.28
N ASP A 652 -10.01 -27.26 11.59
CA ASP A 652 -9.71 -25.90 11.14
C ASP A 652 -8.84 -25.90 9.88
N LEU A 653 -9.47 -25.65 8.73
CA LEU A 653 -8.79 -25.57 7.43
C LEU A 653 -7.74 -24.45 7.36
N SER A 654 -7.81 -23.44 8.23
CA SER A 654 -6.89 -22.29 8.22
C SER A 654 -5.53 -22.60 8.86
N LYS A 655 -5.42 -23.68 9.64
CA LYS A 655 -4.19 -24.07 10.36
C LYS A 655 -3.24 -24.97 9.56
N GLY A 656 -3.65 -25.47 8.40
CA GLY A 656 -2.84 -26.32 7.54
C GLY A 656 -1.84 -25.54 6.68
N LYS A 657 -0.61 -26.06 6.55
CA LYS A 657 0.39 -25.54 5.59
C LYS A 657 0.33 -26.40 4.33
N GLY A 658 -0.16 -25.85 3.22
CA GLY A 658 -0.27 -26.50 1.92
C GLY A 658 -1.70 -26.58 1.40
N ASN A 659 -1.90 -27.33 0.31
CA ASN A 659 -3.22 -27.53 -0.28
C ASN A 659 -3.99 -28.64 0.48
N ALA A 660 -5.24 -28.34 0.87
CA ALA A 660 -6.09 -29.34 1.51
C ALA A 660 -6.50 -30.42 0.49
N VAL A 661 -6.33 -31.68 0.86
CA VAL A 661 -6.69 -32.84 0.06
C VAL A 661 -7.77 -33.62 0.79
N PHE A 662 -8.86 -33.91 0.08
CA PHE A 662 -10.03 -34.58 0.57
C PHE A 662 -10.18 -35.95 -0.13
N LYS A 663 -10.40 -37.00 0.62
CA LYS A 663 -10.65 -38.34 0.09
C LYS A 663 -11.85 -38.97 0.74
N LEU A 664 -12.64 -39.68 -0.05
CA LEU A 664 -13.75 -40.50 0.37
C LEU A 664 -13.45 -41.92 -0.06
N ASN A 665 -13.35 -42.85 0.91
CA ASN A 665 -13.02 -44.27 0.70
C ASN A 665 -11.69 -44.45 -0.08
N GLY A 666 -10.71 -43.53 0.15
CA GLY A 666 -9.39 -43.60 -0.49
C GLY A 666 -9.29 -42.87 -1.85
N GLU A 667 -10.39 -42.49 -2.45
CA GLU A 667 -10.43 -41.71 -3.71
C GLU A 667 -10.59 -40.21 -3.45
N LYS A 668 -10.09 -39.36 -4.36
CA LYS A 668 -10.20 -37.92 -4.23
C LYS A 668 -11.67 -37.49 -4.28
N ALA A 669 -12.09 -36.69 -3.32
CA ALA A 669 -13.47 -36.26 -3.15
C ALA A 669 -13.67 -34.79 -3.36
N ALA A 670 -14.86 -34.40 -3.86
CA ALA A 670 -15.37 -33.05 -3.89
C ALA A 670 -16.29 -32.76 -2.70
N PHE A 671 -16.47 -31.52 -2.33
CA PHE A 671 -17.38 -31.11 -1.25
C PHE A 671 -18.85 -31.52 -1.44
N THR A 672 -19.24 -31.77 -2.69
CA THR A 672 -20.60 -32.14 -3.09
C THR A 672 -20.82 -33.67 -3.15
N ASP A 673 -19.80 -34.48 -2.93
CA ASP A 673 -19.91 -35.93 -3.01
C ASP A 673 -20.76 -36.47 -1.87
N GLU A 674 -21.69 -37.40 -2.21
CA GLU A 674 -22.59 -38.01 -1.26
C GLU A 674 -21.82 -38.94 -0.28
N ILE A 675 -22.12 -38.79 1.01
CA ILE A 675 -21.58 -39.67 2.06
C ILE A 675 -22.66 -40.64 2.55
N LYS A 676 -22.21 -41.87 2.87
CA LYS A 676 -23.07 -42.97 3.29
C LYS A 676 -22.61 -43.59 4.62
N PRO A 677 -23.50 -44.28 5.34
CA PRO A 677 -23.11 -45.00 6.55
C PRO A 677 -21.94 -45.95 6.29
N GLY A 678 -20.89 -45.84 7.10
CA GLY A 678 -19.68 -46.67 7.02
C GLY A 678 -18.55 -46.07 6.16
N ASP A 679 -18.74 -44.93 5.51
CA ASP A 679 -17.71 -44.32 4.70
C ASP A 679 -16.50 -43.89 5.52
N ALA A 680 -15.31 -43.95 4.88
CA ALA A 680 -14.04 -43.50 5.40
C ALA A 680 -13.61 -42.20 4.72
N ILE A 681 -13.42 -41.13 5.51
CA ILE A 681 -13.04 -39.81 5.08
C ILE A 681 -11.63 -39.48 5.56
N GLU A 682 -10.79 -39.02 4.65
CA GLU A 682 -9.46 -38.55 4.96
C GLU A 682 -9.35 -37.07 4.55
N ILE A 683 -8.90 -36.22 5.50
CA ILE A 683 -8.65 -34.82 5.30
C ILE A 683 -7.18 -34.55 5.69
N SER A 684 -6.37 -34.14 4.74
CA SER A 684 -4.94 -33.89 4.91
C SER A 684 -4.46 -32.64 4.18
N PHE A 685 -3.23 -32.22 4.45
CA PHE A 685 -2.58 -31.12 3.74
C PHE A 685 -1.34 -31.65 3.03
N GLU A 686 -1.23 -31.39 1.73
CA GLU A 686 -0.03 -31.69 0.96
C GLU A 686 0.83 -30.40 0.86
N PRO A 687 2.17 -30.51 1.04
CA PRO A 687 3.06 -29.35 0.82
C PRO A 687 2.92 -28.85 -0.62
N SER A 688 2.79 -27.54 -0.78
CA SER A 688 2.72 -26.87 -2.08
C SER A 688 4.05 -26.89 -2.81
#